data_9426f095242f522444c48c530699fa6f
#
_entry.id   9426f095242f522444c48c530699fa6f
#
_cell.length_a   1.000
_cell.length_b   1.000
_cell.length_c   1.000
_cell.angle_alpha   90.00
_cell.angle_beta   90.00
_cell.angle_gamma   90.00
#
_symmetry.space_group_name_H-M   'P 1'
#
loop_
_entity.id
_entity.type
_entity.pdbx_description
1 polymer ?
#
loop_
_entity_poly.entity_id
_entity_poly.type
_entity_poly.pdbx_seq_one_letter_code
_entity_poly.pdbx_strand_id
1 'polypeptide(L)'
;MTSKQEKYESFICRDVSSDENIIATYFLSSSDNKYNLFDLAWNLAVGQSIGNPNTRSLYETDEMILEHSCKILGKREDLVKKREGVVKIAFPLVNINLENDGISQMLCHFMGGQLDINMFDKCVLKDFELPEKAKKHFLGPKFGVKGIRDFVNNHDRPLLGAIIKPKVGATKEILLEMTKQLVEGGAEFIKEDEIMSNPDIAPLEERVPYIMNYLNSIERKVIYCFSITSDFPYCLERVKQVHELGGNGVHINFWSGLGVYNAIRKLDLPIFLHFQKSGDKILTNKKHNFHIEWPVICKIARMSGADFIHAGMWGGYYHEEEEDLRRTISALTDGDDYEGTIPALSGGMHPGLVGAVRNRFGNDVMCSCGGSIHGHPSGTLAGTKAMRQSIDAAIKEIDLESTSLQSELKEAIDKWGYVKYDLPQEQVFNIVIPMAGRGQRWKDAGYIFPKPLIEIKNKSMIQLVLENINLNGNYIFICLKEHIEKFSLDSVLKNLKPDCKIITIDEITDGAASTILKSKEFINKDEPLIIANCDQLINWSSSRFIDFINKKDPDGALVTYTSTHPRNSFVKTDNENTIIEIAEKKPISNIANAGIFYHKSGLEMVNAIEKMIEKNIRTNNEFFLSTAFNEFVLKKQKILSYHVEEVKSMGTPEELDNSRNTNWNKE
;
A
#
# COMPACT_ATOMS: atom_id res chain seq x y z
N MET A 1 -21.40 7.39 -37.06
CA MET A 1 -22.16 7.19 -35.77
C MET A 1 -23.48 6.49 -36.11
N THR A 2 -23.98 5.65 -35.19
CA THR A 2 -25.35 5.08 -35.34
C THR A 2 -26.38 6.09 -34.84
N SER A 3 -27.64 5.94 -35.26
CA SER A 3 -28.73 6.82 -34.79
C SER A 3 -28.92 6.80 -33.28
N LYS A 4 -28.62 5.67 -32.60
CA LYS A 4 -28.64 5.54 -31.15
C LYS A 4 -27.49 6.34 -30.53
N GLN A 5 -26.31 6.28 -31.09
CA GLN A 5 -25.12 7.01 -30.62
C GLN A 5 -25.32 8.53 -30.71
N GLU A 6 -25.86 9.01 -31.87
CA GLU A 6 -26.12 10.44 -32.04
C GLU A 6 -27.16 10.99 -31.05
N LYS A 7 -28.20 10.21 -30.74
CA LYS A 7 -29.27 10.65 -29.83
C LYS A 7 -28.84 10.64 -28.33
N TYR A 8 -28.10 9.63 -27.91
CA TYR A 8 -27.85 9.36 -26.46
C TYR A 8 -26.43 9.61 -26.03
N GLU A 9 -25.55 10.15 -26.87
CA GLU A 9 -24.17 10.44 -26.53
C GLU A 9 -24.06 11.29 -25.26
N SER A 10 -24.82 12.36 -25.13
CA SER A 10 -24.83 13.24 -23.98
C SER A 10 -25.32 12.57 -22.67
N PHE A 11 -26.05 11.44 -22.76
CA PHE A 11 -26.51 10.67 -21.60
C PHE A 11 -25.46 9.68 -21.13
N ILE A 12 -24.62 9.22 -22.05
CA ILE A 12 -23.65 8.13 -21.83
C ILE A 12 -22.23 8.66 -21.69
N CYS A 13 -21.81 9.63 -22.49
CA CYS A 13 -20.51 10.26 -22.42
C CYS A 13 -20.56 11.49 -21.49
N ARG A 14 -20.45 11.27 -20.19
CA ARG A 14 -20.54 12.34 -19.18
C ARG A 14 -19.88 11.92 -17.87
N ASP A 15 -19.37 12.89 -17.16
CA ASP A 15 -18.91 12.66 -15.80
C ASP A 15 -20.12 12.46 -14.87
N VAL A 16 -19.98 11.52 -13.95
CA VAL A 16 -20.99 11.16 -12.94
C VAL A 16 -20.36 11.06 -11.57
N SER A 17 -21.21 11.14 -10.54
CA SER A 17 -20.76 10.92 -9.17
C SER A 17 -20.24 9.49 -8.97
N SER A 18 -19.09 9.37 -8.33
CA SER A 18 -18.56 8.08 -7.88
C SER A 18 -19.42 7.43 -6.80
N ASP A 19 -20.32 8.20 -6.11
CA ASP A 19 -21.12 7.67 -4.99
C ASP A 19 -22.22 6.70 -5.41
N GLU A 20 -22.67 6.81 -6.68
CA GLU A 20 -23.76 6.00 -7.24
C GLU A 20 -23.26 5.00 -8.31
N ASN A 21 -21.94 4.94 -8.54
CA ASN A 21 -21.39 4.13 -9.62
C ASN A 21 -20.13 3.39 -9.18
N ILE A 22 -19.97 2.15 -9.67
CA ILE A 22 -18.67 1.46 -9.65
C ILE A 22 -17.89 1.92 -10.86
N ILE A 23 -16.68 2.42 -10.69
CA ILE A 23 -15.85 2.89 -11.81
C ILE A 23 -14.84 1.79 -12.18
N ALA A 24 -14.97 1.23 -13.36
CA ALA A 24 -14.01 0.25 -13.88
C ALA A 24 -13.07 0.87 -14.89
N THR A 25 -11.80 0.54 -14.83
CA THR A 25 -10.73 1.03 -15.70
C THR A 25 -10.30 -0.07 -16.65
N TYR A 26 -10.39 0.19 -17.95
CA TYR A 26 -10.04 -0.75 -19.01
C TYR A 26 -8.92 -0.21 -19.90
N PHE A 27 -8.13 -1.12 -20.46
CA PHE A 27 -7.39 -0.87 -21.69
C PHE A 27 -8.12 -1.58 -22.81
N LEU A 28 -8.47 -0.84 -23.88
CA LEU A 28 -9.17 -1.35 -25.05
C LEU A 28 -8.36 -1.11 -26.32
N SER A 29 -8.39 -2.05 -27.26
CA SER A 29 -7.87 -1.85 -28.62
C SER A 29 -8.64 -2.64 -29.66
N SER A 30 -8.55 -2.17 -30.94
CA SER A 30 -9.03 -2.86 -32.13
C SER A 30 -8.05 -2.68 -33.26
N SER A 31 -7.81 -3.75 -34.02
CA SER A 31 -7.01 -3.72 -35.26
C SER A 31 -7.85 -3.22 -36.44
N ASP A 32 -9.18 -3.25 -36.35
CA ASP A 32 -10.09 -2.75 -37.40
C ASP A 32 -10.07 -1.22 -37.42
N ASN A 33 -9.53 -0.69 -38.49
CA ASN A 33 -9.34 0.76 -38.69
C ASN A 33 -10.64 1.60 -38.70
N LYS A 34 -11.80 0.97 -38.76
CA LYS A 34 -13.09 1.67 -38.73
C LYS A 34 -13.51 2.09 -37.32
N TYR A 35 -12.88 1.51 -36.26
CA TYR A 35 -13.21 1.83 -34.87
C TYR A 35 -12.11 2.70 -34.21
N ASN A 36 -12.53 3.69 -33.48
CA ASN A 36 -11.69 4.47 -32.58
C ASN A 36 -11.99 4.08 -31.13
N LEU A 37 -11.23 4.61 -30.20
CA LEU A 37 -11.35 4.26 -28.78
C LEU A 37 -12.72 4.63 -28.19
N PHE A 38 -13.36 5.69 -28.69
CA PHE A 38 -14.73 6.04 -28.28
C PHE A 38 -15.74 4.99 -28.73
N ASP A 39 -15.65 4.47 -29.97
CA ASP A 39 -16.53 3.42 -30.48
C ASP A 39 -16.39 2.13 -29.62
N LEU A 40 -15.16 1.77 -29.20
CA LEU A 40 -14.93 0.64 -28.31
C LEU A 40 -15.57 0.88 -26.94
N ALA A 41 -15.33 2.03 -26.33
CA ALA A 41 -15.92 2.40 -25.05
C ALA A 41 -17.44 2.45 -25.10
N TRP A 42 -18.02 2.99 -26.19
CA TRP A 42 -19.45 3.03 -26.41
C TRP A 42 -20.07 1.62 -26.47
N ASN A 43 -19.46 0.74 -27.25
CA ASN A 43 -19.94 -0.63 -27.37
C ASN A 43 -19.88 -1.38 -26.04
N LEU A 44 -18.80 -1.22 -25.30
CA LEU A 44 -18.67 -1.84 -23.97
C LEU A 44 -19.71 -1.25 -22.98
N ALA A 45 -19.81 0.07 -22.87
CA ALA A 45 -20.72 0.72 -21.93
C ALA A 45 -22.20 0.39 -22.19
N VAL A 46 -22.64 0.52 -23.41
CA VAL A 46 -24.05 0.26 -23.80
C VAL A 46 -24.35 -1.24 -23.75
N GLY A 47 -23.48 -2.06 -24.33
CA GLY A 47 -23.69 -3.51 -24.41
C GLY A 47 -23.66 -4.23 -23.06
N GLN A 48 -22.90 -3.72 -22.11
CA GLN A 48 -22.86 -4.26 -20.74
C GLN A 48 -23.93 -3.64 -19.81
N SER A 49 -24.86 -2.85 -20.35
CA SER A 49 -25.95 -2.25 -19.56
C SER A 49 -27.33 -2.39 -20.20
N ILE A 50 -27.69 -1.54 -21.16
CA ILE A 50 -29.06 -1.37 -21.65
C ILE A 50 -29.34 -2.07 -22.98
N GLY A 51 -28.41 -2.81 -23.56
CA GLY A 51 -28.65 -3.62 -24.73
C GLY A 51 -27.82 -3.26 -25.97
N ASN A 52 -28.37 -3.36 -27.16
CA ASN A 52 -27.61 -3.24 -28.41
C ASN A 52 -27.02 -1.83 -28.59
N PRO A 53 -25.70 -1.69 -28.82
CA PRO A 53 -25.05 -0.38 -29.01
C PRO A 53 -25.53 0.39 -30.28
N ASN A 54 -26.05 -0.32 -31.28
CA ASN A 54 -26.38 0.27 -32.55
C ASN A 54 -27.87 0.53 -32.75
N THR A 55 -28.73 -0.28 -32.12
CA THR A 55 -30.18 -0.22 -32.33
C THR A 55 -30.90 -0.07 -30.98
N ARG A 56 -32.03 0.64 -30.99
CA ARG A 56 -32.88 0.81 -29.81
C ARG A 56 -34.05 -0.17 -29.86
N SER A 57 -34.30 -0.87 -28.77
CA SER A 57 -35.53 -1.62 -28.56
C SER A 57 -36.72 -0.69 -28.33
N LEU A 58 -37.93 -1.13 -28.64
CA LEU A 58 -39.15 -0.40 -28.33
C LEU A 58 -39.38 -0.22 -26.82
N TYR A 59 -38.78 -1.07 -25.99
CA TYR A 59 -38.90 -1.04 -24.53
C TYR A 59 -37.83 -0.18 -23.86
N GLU A 60 -36.80 0.26 -24.56
CA GLU A 60 -35.77 1.17 -24.04
C GLU A 60 -36.31 2.60 -24.00
N THR A 61 -36.78 3.09 -22.86
CA THR A 61 -37.20 4.49 -22.71
C THR A 61 -35.98 5.40 -22.52
N ASP A 62 -36.18 6.72 -22.69
CA ASP A 62 -35.10 7.69 -22.47
C ASP A 62 -34.70 7.72 -21.01
N GLU A 63 -35.65 7.53 -20.05
CA GLU A 63 -35.40 7.42 -18.62
C GLU A 63 -34.53 6.20 -18.30
N MET A 64 -34.88 5.02 -18.89
CA MET A 64 -34.05 3.80 -18.70
C MET A 64 -32.62 4.00 -19.18
N ILE A 65 -32.44 4.64 -20.35
CA ILE A 65 -31.09 4.92 -20.85
C ILE A 65 -30.35 5.89 -19.95
N LEU A 66 -31.03 6.93 -19.45
CA LEU A 66 -30.43 7.89 -18.56
C LEU A 66 -29.97 7.26 -17.23
N GLU A 67 -30.83 6.46 -16.60
CA GLU A 67 -30.60 5.89 -15.26
C GLU A 67 -29.72 4.64 -15.30
N HIS A 68 -29.96 3.71 -16.21
CA HIS A 68 -29.42 2.35 -16.18
C HIS A 68 -28.22 2.12 -17.13
N SER A 69 -27.95 3.02 -18.11
CA SER A 69 -26.77 2.84 -18.95
C SER A 69 -25.47 3.07 -18.18
N CYS A 70 -24.43 2.32 -18.48
CA CYS A 70 -23.07 2.66 -18.08
C CYS A 70 -22.66 4.00 -18.70
N LYS A 71 -21.77 4.73 -18.02
CA LYS A 71 -21.28 6.03 -18.47
C LYS A 71 -19.80 5.95 -18.83
N ILE A 72 -19.41 6.60 -19.91
CA ILE A 72 -18.02 6.77 -20.34
C ILE A 72 -17.50 8.05 -19.71
N LEU A 73 -16.48 7.96 -18.89
CA LEU A 73 -15.89 9.12 -18.23
C LEU A 73 -14.84 9.79 -19.11
N GLY A 74 -14.80 11.12 -19.06
CA GLY A 74 -13.91 11.94 -19.86
C GLY A 74 -14.53 12.49 -21.14
N LYS A 75 -13.73 13.23 -21.92
CA LYS A 75 -14.19 13.95 -23.10
C LYS A 75 -14.13 13.07 -24.35
N ARG A 76 -15.21 13.03 -25.08
CA ARG A 76 -15.31 12.30 -26.36
C ARG A 76 -14.19 12.69 -27.34
N GLU A 77 -13.88 13.99 -27.45
CA GLU A 77 -12.87 14.52 -28.39
C GLU A 77 -11.48 13.92 -28.18
N ASP A 78 -11.17 13.47 -26.95
CA ASP A 78 -9.90 12.85 -26.62
C ASP A 78 -9.87 11.36 -26.96
N LEU A 79 -11.03 10.70 -26.91
CA LEU A 79 -11.18 9.28 -27.22
C LEU A 79 -11.23 9.04 -28.75
N VAL A 80 -11.92 9.88 -29.50
CA VAL A 80 -12.06 9.71 -30.98
C VAL A 80 -10.74 9.86 -31.73
N LYS A 81 -9.75 10.54 -31.13
CA LYS A 81 -8.39 10.71 -31.69
C LYS A 81 -7.50 9.47 -31.53
N LYS A 82 -7.92 8.52 -30.71
CA LYS A 82 -7.12 7.34 -30.34
C LYS A 82 -7.76 6.07 -30.92
N ARG A 83 -6.96 5.06 -31.20
CA ARG A 83 -7.42 3.72 -31.60
C ARG A 83 -7.42 2.74 -30.45
N GLU A 84 -6.54 2.98 -29.50
CA GLU A 84 -6.39 2.19 -28.28
C GLU A 84 -6.07 3.08 -27.10
N GLY A 85 -6.29 2.59 -25.90
CA GLY A 85 -5.93 3.32 -24.69
C GLY A 85 -6.74 2.92 -23.47
N VAL A 86 -6.51 3.67 -22.42
CA VAL A 86 -7.21 3.50 -21.14
C VAL A 86 -8.52 4.30 -21.19
N VAL A 87 -9.62 3.65 -20.76
CA VAL A 87 -10.93 4.27 -20.57
C VAL A 87 -11.48 3.91 -19.19
N LYS A 88 -12.26 4.81 -18.60
CA LYS A 88 -13.02 4.56 -17.39
C LYS A 88 -14.51 4.49 -17.72
N ILE A 89 -15.17 3.44 -17.22
CA ILE A 89 -16.61 3.22 -17.41
C ILE A 89 -17.25 3.13 -16.04
N ALA A 90 -18.29 3.93 -15.82
CA ALA A 90 -19.07 3.94 -14.60
C ALA A 90 -20.29 3.02 -14.75
N PHE A 91 -20.43 2.06 -13.86
CA PHE A 91 -21.52 1.08 -13.78
C PHE A 91 -22.49 1.51 -12.69
N PRO A 92 -23.76 1.88 -13.03
CA PRO A 92 -24.73 2.33 -12.04
C PRO A 92 -25.04 1.26 -11.01
N LEU A 93 -24.94 1.59 -9.72
CA LEU A 93 -25.25 0.68 -8.62
C LEU A 93 -26.68 0.19 -8.62
N VAL A 94 -27.62 0.96 -9.17
CA VAL A 94 -29.02 0.58 -9.29
C VAL A 94 -29.22 -0.72 -10.06
N ASN A 95 -28.26 -1.11 -10.90
CA ASN A 95 -28.29 -2.35 -11.69
C ASN A 95 -27.68 -3.55 -10.96
N ILE A 96 -27.06 -3.37 -9.79
CA ILE A 96 -26.20 -4.40 -9.16
C ILE A 96 -26.66 -4.66 -7.73
N ASN A 97 -27.09 -5.87 -7.43
CA ASN A 97 -27.41 -6.30 -6.07
C ASN A 97 -26.18 -6.91 -5.38
N LEU A 98 -25.32 -6.04 -4.83
CA LEU A 98 -24.09 -6.48 -4.17
C LEU A 98 -24.33 -7.34 -2.92
N GLU A 99 -25.48 -7.24 -2.25
CA GLU A 99 -25.79 -8.00 -1.05
C GLU A 99 -25.94 -9.50 -1.34
N ASN A 100 -26.68 -9.84 -2.39
CA ASN A 100 -27.03 -11.21 -2.74
C ASN A 100 -26.21 -11.76 -3.91
N ASP A 101 -26.07 -10.96 -4.98
CA ASP A 101 -25.44 -11.38 -6.22
C ASP A 101 -23.93 -11.08 -6.25
N GLY A 102 -23.50 -10.08 -5.46
CA GLY A 102 -22.12 -9.82 -5.07
C GLY A 102 -21.13 -9.73 -6.23
N ILE A 103 -19.99 -10.38 -6.04
CA ILE A 103 -18.86 -10.36 -6.98
C ILE A 103 -19.21 -11.02 -8.32
N SER A 104 -20.04 -12.05 -8.33
CA SER A 104 -20.39 -12.76 -9.55
C SER A 104 -21.13 -11.85 -10.52
N GLN A 105 -22.16 -11.14 -10.06
CA GLN A 105 -22.87 -10.17 -10.88
C GLN A 105 -21.97 -8.99 -11.30
N MET A 106 -21.17 -8.47 -10.35
CA MET A 106 -20.23 -7.40 -10.65
C MET A 106 -19.28 -7.78 -11.79
N LEU A 107 -18.72 -8.98 -11.77
CA LEU A 107 -17.84 -9.46 -12.85
C LEU A 107 -18.58 -9.71 -14.15
N CYS A 108 -19.86 -10.14 -14.13
CA CYS A 108 -20.68 -10.22 -15.33
C CYS A 108 -20.89 -8.84 -15.98
N HIS A 109 -21.02 -7.77 -15.16
CA HIS A 109 -21.05 -6.41 -15.68
C HIS A 109 -19.71 -5.98 -16.28
N PHE A 110 -18.60 -6.30 -15.62
CA PHE A 110 -17.27 -5.84 -16.07
C PHE A 110 -16.76 -6.63 -17.29
N MET A 111 -16.92 -7.94 -17.28
CA MET A 111 -16.27 -8.85 -18.22
C MET A 111 -17.30 -9.81 -18.85
N GLY A 112 -18.47 -9.28 -19.25
CA GLY A 112 -19.57 -10.08 -19.80
C GLY A 112 -19.57 -10.18 -21.31
N GLY A 113 -20.72 -10.61 -21.86
CA GLY A 113 -20.89 -11.04 -23.26
C GLY A 113 -20.58 -10.00 -24.34
N GLN A 114 -20.44 -8.72 -23.98
CA GLN A 114 -20.02 -7.70 -24.94
C GLN A 114 -18.58 -7.90 -25.42
N LEU A 115 -17.76 -8.59 -24.63
CA LEU A 115 -16.37 -8.91 -25.01
C LEU A 115 -16.26 -10.07 -26.02
N ASP A 116 -17.33 -10.83 -26.23
CA ASP A 116 -17.38 -11.91 -27.24
C ASP A 116 -17.51 -11.38 -28.69
N ILE A 117 -17.68 -10.08 -28.84
CA ILE A 117 -17.84 -9.45 -30.15
C ILE A 117 -16.48 -9.24 -30.82
N ASN A 118 -16.36 -9.60 -32.10
CA ASN A 118 -15.12 -9.48 -32.89
C ASN A 118 -14.65 -8.02 -33.13
N MET A 119 -15.20 -7.05 -32.43
CA MET A 119 -14.80 -5.65 -32.44
C MET A 119 -13.56 -5.37 -31.62
N PHE A 120 -13.40 -6.12 -30.55
CA PHE A 120 -12.27 -5.97 -29.61
C PHE A 120 -11.16 -6.97 -29.94
N ASP A 121 -9.96 -6.48 -30.19
CA ASP A 121 -8.77 -7.33 -30.23
C ASP A 121 -8.13 -7.46 -28.86
N LYS A 122 -8.27 -6.43 -28.02
CA LYS A 122 -7.78 -6.47 -26.66
C LYS A 122 -8.70 -5.76 -25.68
N CYS A 123 -9.00 -6.42 -24.58
CA CYS A 123 -9.68 -5.84 -23.44
C CYS A 123 -9.00 -6.30 -22.14
N VAL A 124 -8.51 -5.36 -21.37
CA VAL A 124 -7.86 -5.63 -20.08
C VAL A 124 -8.58 -4.86 -18.99
N LEU A 125 -9.14 -5.56 -18.03
CA LEU A 125 -9.63 -4.93 -16.79
C LEU A 125 -8.42 -4.62 -15.88
N LYS A 126 -8.11 -3.33 -15.72
CA LYS A 126 -6.92 -2.85 -15.04
C LYS A 126 -7.16 -2.51 -13.57
N ASP A 127 -8.34 -2.01 -13.24
CA ASP A 127 -8.74 -1.63 -11.90
C ASP A 127 -10.24 -1.38 -11.80
N PHE A 128 -10.76 -1.27 -10.58
CA PHE A 128 -12.09 -0.74 -10.29
C PHE A 128 -12.10 0.01 -8.95
N GLU A 129 -13.04 0.93 -8.81
CA GLU A 129 -13.26 1.75 -7.60
C GLU A 129 -14.70 1.52 -7.13
N LEU A 130 -14.87 1.18 -5.85
CA LEU A 130 -16.19 1.01 -5.23
C LEU A 130 -16.62 2.30 -4.54
N PRO A 131 -17.87 2.74 -4.69
CA PRO A 131 -18.43 3.79 -3.86
C PRO A 131 -18.64 3.32 -2.42
N GLU A 132 -18.66 4.26 -1.46
CA GLU A 132 -18.86 3.95 -0.03
C GLU A 132 -20.09 3.08 0.23
N LYS A 133 -21.17 3.33 -0.50
CA LYS A 133 -22.41 2.53 -0.40
C LYS A 133 -22.21 1.06 -0.76
N ALA A 134 -21.28 0.76 -1.66
CA ALA A 134 -20.98 -0.60 -2.11
C ALA A 134 -20.05 -1.34 -1.15
N LYS A 135 -19.09 -0.62 -0.54
CA LYS A 135 -18.08 -1.19 0.34
C LYS A 135 -18.66 -1.96 1.52
N LYS A 136 -19.77 -1.47 2.11
CA LYS A 136 -20.44 -2.10 3.25
C LYS A 136 -20.96 -3.53 3.02
N HIS A 137 -21.08 -3.97 1.77
CA HIS A 137 -21.52 -5.33 1.42
C HIS A 137 -20.38 -6.36 1.49
N PHE A 138 -19.15 -5.90 1.71
CA PHE A 138 -17.95 -6.70 1.83
C PHE A 138 -17.30 -6.45 3.18
N LEU A 139 -16.98 -7.54 3.89
CA LEU A 139 -16.49 -7.44 5.27
C LEU A 139 -14.99 -7.23 5.38
N GLY A 140 -14.24 -7.49 4.30
CA GLY A 140 -12.78 -7.50 4.34
C GLY A 140 -12.20 -8.62 5.20
N PRO A 141 -10.87 -8.64 5.40
CA PRO A 141 -10.20 -9.59 6.28
C PRO A 141 -10.69 -9.47 7.72
N LYS A 142 -10.93 -10.61 8.37
CA LYS A 142 -11.42 -10.62 9.76
C LYS A 142 -10.32 -10.27 10.76
N PHE A 143 -9.10 -10.72 10.50
CA PHE A 143 -7.97 -10.53 11.40
C PHE A 143 -7.05 -9.40 10.93
N GLY A 144 -6.90 -9.25 9.64
CA GLY A 144 -5.98 -8.28 9.05
C GLY A 144 -4.52 -8.58 9.38
N VAL A 145 -3.62 -7.71 8.92
CA VAL A 145 -2.18 -7.82 9.22
C VAL A 145 -1.93 -7.82 10.71
N LYS A 146 -2.57 -6.90 11.44
CA LYS A 146 -2.40 -6.75 12.89
C LYS A 146 -2.86 -7.99 13.66
N GLY A 147 -4.06 -8.49 13.42
CA GLY A 147 -4.60 -9.66 14.15
C GLY A 147 -3.83 -10.95 13.86
N ILE A 148 -3.28 -11.10 12.64
CA ILE A 148 -2.38 -12.21 12.30
C ILE A 148 -1.09 -12.12 13.12
N ARG A 149 -0.44 -10.94 13.15
CA ARG A 149 0.79 -10.69 13.87
C ARG A 149 0.63 -10.88 15.38
N ASP A 150 -0.47 -10.37 15.94
CA ASP A 150 -0.83 -10.57 17.34
C ASP A 150 -1.03 -12.06 17.66
N PHE A 151 -1.70 -12.81 16.79
CA PHE A 151 -1.94 -14.25 17.00
C PHE A 151 -0.64 -15.07 17.03
N VAL A 152 0.29 -14.82 16.09
CA VAL A 152 1.56 -15.57 16.02
C VAL A 152 2.69 -14.92 16.84
N ASN A 153 2.43 -13.78 17.49
CA ASN A 153 3.39 -12.99 18.26
C ASN A 153 4.66 -12.63 17.45
N ASN A 154 4.46 -12.06 16.26
CA ASN A 154 5.53 -11.63 15.36
C ASN A 154 5.20 -10.27 14.74
N HIS A 155 5.80 -9.17 15.22
CA HIS A 155 5.47 -7.80 14.84
C HIS A 155 6.53 -7.11 13.97
N ASP A 156 7.75 -7.65 13.87
CA ASP A 156 8.93 -6.93 13.37
C ASP A 156 9.64 -7.58 12.18
N ARG A 157 9.17 -8.74 11.71
CA ARG A 157 9.83 -9.49 10.62
C ARG A 157 8.83 -10.16 9.68
N PRO A 158 9.25 -10.55 8.45
CA PRO A 158 8.43 -11.37 7.58
C PRO A 158 7.96 -12.66 8.24
N LEU A 159 6.71 -13.07 7.95
CA LEU A 159 6.22 -14.35 8.41
C LEU A 159 6.90 -15.50 7.69
N LEU A 160 7.13 -16.61 8.39
CA LEU A 160 7.57 -17.86 7.78
C LEU A 160 6.37 -18.78 7.53
N GLY A 161 6.01 -18.93 6.26
CA GLY A 161 4.96 -19.84 5.81
C GLY A 161 5.53 -21.14 5.21
N ALA A 162 4.93 -22.25 5.53
CA ALA A 162 5.28 -23.56 4.97
C ALA A 162 4.12 -24.16 4.16
N ILE A 163 4.44 -24.76 3.01
CA ILE A 163 3.48 -25.47 2.17
C ILE A 163 3.82 -26.96 2.20
N ILE A 164 2.91 -27.78 2.67
CA ILE A 164 3.08 -29.24 2.81
C ILE A 164 3.47 -29.89 1.45
N LYS A 165 4.48 -30.72 1.47
CA LYS A 165 4.90 -31.58 0.36
C LYS A 165 5.24 -32.99 0.89
N PRO A 166 4.76 -34.06 0.28
CA PRO A 166 4.04 -34.14 -1.00
C PRO A 166 2.66 -33.49 -0.96
N LYS A 167 2.15 -33.08 -2.13
CA LYS A 167 0.87 -32.37 -2.28
C LYS A 167 -0.35 -33.26 -1.93
N VAL A 168 -0.26 -34.55 -2.22
CA VAL A 168 -1.29 -35.57 -2.02
C VAL A 168 -0.67 -36.87 -1.56
N GLY A 169 -1.49 -37.78 -1.03
CA GLY A 169 -1.07 -39.13 -0.65
C GLY A 169 -0.45 -39.24 0.75
N ALA A 170 -0.34 -38.14 1.50
CA ALA A 170 0.09 -38.17 2.89
C ALA A 170 -1.09 -38.60 3.82
N THR A 171 -0.84 -39.55 4.73
CA THR A 171 -1.75 -39.86 5.80
C THR A 171 -1.75 -38.79 6.90
N LYS A 172 -2.71 -38.81 7.81
CA LYS A 172 -2.76 -37.88 8.94
C LYS A 172 -1.50 -37.94 9.82
N GLU A 173 -0.90 -39.16 9.96
CA GLU A 173 0.34 -39.35 10.73
C GLU A 173 1.52 -38.68 10.05
N ILE A 174 1.66 -38.80 8.74
CA ILE A 174 2.72 -38.12 7.93
C ILE A 174 2.52 -36.59 8.01
N LEU A 175 1.28 -36.11 7.87
CA LEU A 175 0.95 -34.69 7.99
C LEU A 175 1.31 -34.13 9.37
N LEU A 176 1.03 -34.88 10.44
CA LEU A 176 1.41 -34.48 11.80
C LEU A 176 2.93 -34.46 11.98
N GLU A 177 3.63 -35.47 11.48
CA GLU A 177 5.11 -35.53 11.60
C GLU A 177 5.76 -34.36 10.88
N MET A 178 5.31 -34.03 9.66
CA MET A 178 5.77 -32.85 8.94
C MET A 178 5.44 -31.57 9.73
N THR A 179 4.23 -31.47 10.27
CA THR A 179 3.80 -30.31 11.06
C THR A 179 4.70 -30.09 12.27
N LYS A 180 5.08 -31.15 12.99
CA LYS A 180 6.02 -31.07 14.12
C LYS A 180 7.36 -30.48 13.68
N GLN A 181 7.94 -31.00 12.59
CA GLN A 181 9.22 -30.51 12.07
C GLN A 181 9.14 -29.04 11.60
N LEU A 182 8.04 -28.65 10.96
CA LEU A 182 7.82 -27.25 10.53
C LEU A 182 7.69 -26.32 11.73
N VAL A 183 6.94 -26.71 12.75
CA VAL A 183 6.77 -25.93 13.99
C VAL A 183 8.09 -25.80 14.75
N GLU A 184 8.82 -26.89 14.93
CA GLU A 184 10.14 -26.89 15.59
C GLU A 184 11.14 -26.01 14.82
N GLY A 185 11.13 -26.05 13.50
CA GLY A 185 11.98 -25.23 12.64
C GLY A 185 11.59 -23.76 12.61
N GLY A 186 10.45 -23.37 13.17
CA GLY A 186 10.06 -21.98 13.33
C GLY A 186 8.98 -21.46 12.38
N ALA A 187 8.24 -22.32 11.66
CA ALA A 187 7.10 -21.89 10.84
C ALA A 187 5.98 -21.27 11.69
N GLU A 188 5.40 -20.18 11.24
CA GLU A 188 4.27 -19.48 11.89
C GLU A 188 2.95 -19.75 11.17
N PHE A 189 3.04 -20.11 9.89
CA PHE A 189 1.93 -20.45 9.04
C PHE A 189 2.24 -21.76 8.30
N ILE A 190 1.28 -22.67 8.27
CA ILE A 190 1.36 -23.94 7.53
C ILE A 190 0.10 -24.07 6.69
N LYS A 191 0.22 -24.45 5.44
CA LYS A 191 -0.93 -24.79 4.61
C LYS A 191 -0.74 -26.10 3.87
N GLU A 192 -1.84 -26.81 3.70
CA GLU A 192 -1.94 -27.93 2.79
C GLU A 192 -1.86 -27.46 1.33
N ASP A 193 -1.69 -28.38 0.40
CA ASP A 193 -1.75 -28.03 -1.03
C ASP A 193 -3.20 -27.92 -1.50
N GLU A 194 -3.49 -27.09 -2.46
CA GLU A 194 -4.85 -26.84 -2.98
C GLU A 194 -5.52 -28.06 -3.61
N ILE A 195 -4.74 -29.02 -4.07
CA ILE A 195 -5.26 -30.25 -4.68
C ILE A 195 -5.52 -31.38 -3.67
N MET A 196 -5.17 -31.15 -2.40
CA MET A 196 -5.40 -32.14 -1.35
C MET A 196 -6.89 -32.21 -0.99
N SER A 197 -7.53 -31.10 -0.72
CA SER A 197 -8.93 -30.99 -0.32
C SER A 197 -9.35 -32.00 0.76
N ASN A 198 -10.26 -32.93 0.49
CA ASN A 198 -10.78 -33.91 1.49
C ASN A 198 -10.70 -35.35 0.96
N PRO A 199 -9.47 -35.93 0.82
CA PRO A 199 -9.32 -37.30 0.32
C PRO A 199 -9.57 -38.34 1.42
N ASP A 200 -10.00 -39.55 1.02
CA ASP A 200 -10.28 -40.65 1.94
C ASP A 200 -9.08 -41.10 2.78
N ILE A 201 -7.86 -40.90 2.27
CA ILE A 201 -6.62 -41.26 2.99
C ILE A 201 -6.35 -40.40 4.21
N ALA A 202 -6.88 -39.15 4.23
CA ALA A 202 -6.78 -38.23 5.35
C ALA A 202 -7.98 -37.27 5.36
N PRO A 203 -9.18 -37.75 5.69
CA PRO A 203 -10.39 -36.93 5.69
C PRO A 203 -10.33 -35.85 6.77
N LEU A 204 -11.06 -34.73 6.56
CA LEU A 204 -11.06 -33.59 7.48
C LEU A 204 -11.45 -33.97 8.91
N GLU A 205 -12.42 -34.84 9.06
CA GLU A 205 -12.91 -35.31 10.37
C GLU A 205 -11.83 -36.02 11.20
N GLU A 206 -10.83 -36.61 10.54
CA GLU A 206 -9.72 -37.28 11.22
C GLU A 206 -8.47 -36.35 11.34
N ARG A 207 -8.06 -35.70 10.26
CA ARG A 207 -6.80 -34.96 10.27
C ARG A 207 -6.88 -33.63 11.01
N VAL A 208 -8.05 -32.95 11.00
CA VAL A 208 -8.19 -31.66 11.69
C VAL A 208 -7.97 -31.82 13.20
N PRO A 209 -8.73 -32.66 13.93
CA PRO A 209 -8.50 -32.81 15.36
C PRO A 209 -7.13 -33.44 15.66
N TYR A 210 -6.61 -34.31 14.79
CA TYR A 210 -5.31 -34.93 14.98
C TYR A 210 -4.14 -33.93 14.98
N ILE A 211 -4.14 -32.98 14.04
CA ILE A 211 -3.13 -31.92 13.93
C ILE A 211 -3.36 -30.85 15.01
N MET A 212 -4.62 -30.44 15.22
CA MET A 212 -4.93 -29.37 16.16
C MET A 212 -4.69 -29.78 17.63
N ASN A 213 -4.87 -31.03 17.99
CA ASN A 213 -4.49 -31.51 19.31
C ASN A 213 -3.00 -31.31 19.61
N TYR A 214 -2.13 -31.52 18.63
CA TYR A 214 -0.70 -31.20 18.77
C TYR A 214 -0.48 -29.68 18.86
N LEU A 215 -1.03 -28.90 17.94
CA LEU A 215 -0.84 -27.45 17.92
C LEU A 215 -1.37 -26.75 19.17
N ASN A 216 -2.44 -27.29 19.76
CA ASN A 216 -2.99 -26.78 21.02
C ASN A 216 -2.20 -27.23 22.26
N SER A 217 -1.38 -28.29 22.14
CA SER A 217 -0.53 -28.77 23.24
C SER A 217 0.77 -28.01 23.42
N ILE A 218 1.14 -27.17 22.45
CA ILE A 218 2.36 -26.36 22.48
C ILE A 218 2.03 -24.90 22.84
N GLU A 219 2.99 -24.20 23.45
CA GLU A 219 2.83 -22.80 23.85
C GLU A 219 2.74 -21.87 22.64
N ARG A 220 3.54 -22.15 21.61
CA ARG A 220 3.64 -21.34 20.41
C ARG A 220 2.37 -21.46 19.55
N LYS A 221 1.81 -20.30 19.12
CA LYS A 221 0.67 -20.27 18.21
C LYS A 221 1.12 -20.39 16.76
N VAL A 222 0.44 -21.24 16.00
CA VAL A 222 0.69 -21.48 14.57
C VAL A 222 -0.65 -21.50 13.85
N ILE A 223 -0.73 -20.83 12.72
CA ILE A 223 -1.89 -20.86 11.83
C ILE A 223 -1.74 -22.07 10.90
N TYR A 224 -2.71 -22.99 10.93
CA TYR A 224 -2.74 -24.13 10.03
C TYR A 224 -3.96 -24.05 9.11
N CYS A 225 -3.74 -23.85 7.82
CA CYS A 225 -4.80 -23.73 6.83
C CYS A 225 -5.08 -25.09 6.14
N PHE A 226 -6.19 -25.70 6.54
CA PHE A 226 -6.70 -26.94 5.93
C PHE A 226 -7.26 -26.67 4.55
N SER A 227 -6.93 -27.51 3.56
CA SER A 227 -7.46 -27.38 2.20
C SER A 227 -8.93 -27.84 2.14
N ILE A 228 -9.79 -26.95 1.65
CA ILE A 228 -11.23 -27.19 1.57
C ILE A 228 -11.79 -26.93 0.15
N THR A 229 -10.91 -26.79 -0.85
CA THR A 229 -11.31 -26.54 -2.24
C THR A 229 -12.36 -27.55 -2.70
N SER A 230 -13.53 -27.09 -3.06
CA SER A 230 -14.67 -27.91 -3.47
C SER A 230 -15.74 -27.07 -4.14
N ASP A 231 -16.72 -27.73 -4.75
CA ASP A 231 -17.89 -27.06 -5.32
C ASP A 231 -18.77 -26.42 -4.22
N PHE A 232 -19.52 -25.39 -4.62
CA PHE A 232 -20.56 -24.85 -3.77
C PHE A 232 -21.77 -25.83 -3.71
N PRO A 233 -22.41 -26.07 -2.54
CA PRO A 233 -22.17 -25.42 -1.24
C PRO A 233 -21.14 -26.11 -0.34
N TYR A 234 -20.53 -27.23 -0.73
CA TYR A 234 -19.65 -28.05 0.09
C TYR A 234 -18.47 -27.26 0.69
N CYS A 235 -17.96 -26.24 0.00
CA CYS A 235 -16.91 -25.40 0.56
C CYS A 235 -17.35 -24.68 1.85
N LEU A 236 -18.62 -24.26 1.97
CA LEU A 236 -19.17 -23.64 3.18
C LEU A 236 -19.39 -24.66 4.30
N GLU A 237 -19.84 -25.86 3.96
CA GLU A 237 -19.99 -26.95 4.92
C GLU A 237 -18.63 -27.35 5.51
N ARG A 238 -17.61 -27.46 4.67
CA ARG A 238 -16.24 -27.79 5.10
C ARG A 238 -15.59 -26.72 5.98
N VAL A 239 -15.85 -25.43 5.73
CA VAL A 239 -15.39 -24.37 6.64
C VAL A 239 -15.98 -24.56 8.03
N LYS A 240 -17.30 -24.80 8.13
CA LYS A 240 -17.98 -25.07 9.40
C LYS A 240 -17.40 -26.32 10.07
N GLN A 241 -17.24 -27.42 9.31
CA GLN A 241 -16.65 -28.65 9.80
C GLN A 241 -15.25 -28.44 10.37
N VAL A 242 -14.36 -27.74 9.64
CA VAL A 242 -13.00 -27.43 10.12
C VAL A 242 -13.05 -26.62 11.42
N HIS A 243 -13.94 -25.63 11.51
CA HIS A 243 -14.10 -24.84 12.72
C HIS A 243 -14.62 -25.69 13.90
N GLU A 244 -15.65 -26.48 13.70
CA GLU A 244 -16.24 -27.35 14.72
C GLU A 244 -15.25 -28.42 15.24
N LEU A 245 -14.33 -28.87 14.39
CA LEU A 245 -13.24 -29.78 14.73
C LEU A 245 -12.02 -29.08 15.37
N GLY A 246 -12.11 -27.76 15.63
CA GLY A 246 -11.07 -27.00 16.31
C GLY A 246 -9.99 -26.42 15.39
N GLY A 247 -10.16 -26.48 14.07
CA GLY A 247 -9.25 -25.86 13.10
C GLY A 247 -9.26 -24.33 13.19
N ASN A 248 -8.10 -23.70 12.99
CA ASN A 248 -7.94 -22.26 13.08
C ASN A 248 -7.81 -21.56 11.72
N GLY A 249 -7.61 -22.30 10.63
CA GLY A 249 -7.45 -21.72 9.29
C GLY A 249 -7.96 -22.65 8.18
N VAL A 250 -8.40 -22.05 7.08
CA VAL A 250 -8.79 -22.75 5.86
C VAL A 250 -8.11 -22.14 4.65
N HIS A 251 -7.91 -22.97 3.65
CA HIS A 251 -7.26 -22.62 2.40
C HIS A 251 -8.14 -23.11 1.24
N ILE A 252 -8.46 -22.20 0.33
CA ILE A 252 -9.34 -22.48 -0.80
C ILE A 252 -8.76 -21.89 -2.08
N ASN A 253 -8.88 -22.61 -3.20
CA ASN A 253 -8.52 -22.13 -4.51
C ASN A 253 -9.69 -21.36 -5.14
N PHE A 254 -9.40 -20.30 -5.88
CA PHE A 254 -10.42 -19.45 -6.52
C PHE A 254 -11.29 -20.18 -7.55
N TRP A 255 -10.92 -21.39 -7.97
CA TRP A 255 -11.78 -22.24 -8.80
C TRP A 255 -13.09 -22.65 -8.11
N SER A 256 -13.16 -22.58 -6.78
CA SER A 256 -14.44 -22.69 -6.06
C SER A 256 -15.38 -21.49 -6.28
N GLY A 257 -14.91 -20.44 -6.99
CA GLY A 257 -15.62 -19.20 -7.27
C GLY A 257 -15.17 -18.04 -6.39
N LEU A 258 -14.99 -16.87 -6.99
CA LEU A 258 -14.52 -15.67 -6.26
C LEU A 258 -15.50 -15.22 -5.18
N GLY A 259 -16.80 -15.40 -5.37
CA GLY A 259 -17.84 -15.05 -4.40
C GLY A 259 -17.85 -15.93 -3.13
N VAL A 260 -17.22 -17.11 -3.17
CA VAL A 260 -17.19 -18.06 -2.03
C VAL A 260 -16.48 -17.44 -0.81
N TYR A 261 -15.45 -16.66 -1.02
CA TYR A 261 -14.70 -16.01 0.07
C TYR A 261 -15.58 -15.07 0.88
N ASN A 262 -16.39 -14.24 0.21
CA ASN A 262 -17.36 -13.38 0.87
C ASN A 262 -18.44 -14.18 1.61
N ALA A 263 -18.92 -15.29 1.02
CA ALA A 263 -19.88 -16.17 1.68
C ALA A 263 -19.29 -16.84 2.93
N ILE A 264 -18.03 -17.26 2.88
CA ILE A 264 -17.31 -17.79 4.04
C ILE A 264 -17.20 -16.72 5.12
N ARG A 265 -16.83 -15.51 4.77
CA ARG A 265 -16.65 -14.44 5.74
C ARG A 265 -17.97 -14.03 6.40
N LYS A 266 -19.09 -14.07 5.67
CA LYS A 266 -20.45 -13.86 6.20
C LYS A 266 -20.90 -14.91 7.22
N LEU A 267 -20.23 -16.07 7.33
CA LEU A 267 -20.46 -17.04 8.42
C LEU A 267 -19.97 -16.52 9.78
N ASP A 268 -19.18 -15.47 9.79
CA ASP A 268 -18.59 -14.84 10.99
C ASP A 268 -17.77 -15.78 11.89
N LEU A 269 -17.24 -16.86 11.36
CA LEU A 269 -16.42 -17.81 12.10
C LEU A 269 -15.03 -17.20 12.38
N PRO A 270 -14.44 -17.47 13.58
CA PRO A 270 -13.10 -17.01 13.94
C PRO A 270 -12.02 -17.90 13.29
N ILE A 271 -11.97 -17.94 11.97
CA ILE A 271 -11.09 -18.79 11.18
C ILE A 271 -10.28 -17.96 10.18
N PHE A 272 -8.96 -18.20 10.10
CA PHE A 272 -8.11 -17.56 9.11
C PHE A 272 -8.43 -18.08 7.70
N LEU A 273 -8.47 -17.17 6.73
CA LEU A 273 -8.84 -17.48 5.35
C LEU A 273 -7.68 -17.17 4.40
N HIS A 274 -7.17 -18.21 3.72
CA HIS A 274 -6.12 -18.09 2.72
C HIS A 274 -6.66 -18.25 1.30
N PHE A 275 -6.43 -17.24 0.45
CA PHE A 275 -6.76 -17.25 -0.97
C PHE A 275 -5.61 -17.84 -1.79
N GLN A 276 -5.91 -18.86 -2.60
CA GLN A 276 -4.91 -19.55 -3.42
C GLN A 276 -4.96 -19.13 -4.89
N LYS A 277 -3.80 -18.73 -5.41
CA LYS A 277 -3.58 -18.21 -6.76
C LYS A 277 -3.53 -19.28 -7.85
N SER A 278 -3.22 -20.54 -7.55
CA SER A 278 -2.88 -21.55 -8.56
C SER A 278 -3.92 -21.66 -9.67
N GLY A 279 -3.47 -21.50 -10.93
CA GLY A 279 -4.31 -21.50 -12.12
C GLY A 279 -4.71 -20.11 -12.62
N ASP A 280 -4.34 -19.03 -11.94
CA ASP A 280 -4.70 -17.66 -12.27
C ASP A 280 -4.31 -17.23 -13.69
N LYS A 281 -3.23 -17.75 -14.23
CA LYS A 281 -2.71 -17.37 -15.56
C LYS A 281 -3.72 -17.57 -16.71
N ILE A 282 -4.73 -18.40 -16.52
CA ILE A 282 -5.84 -18.51 -17.48
C ILE A 282 -6.59 -17.19 -17.59
N LEU A 283 -6.76 -16.48 -16.45
CA LEU A 283 -7.50 -15.22 -16.37
C LEU A 283 -6.57 -13.98 -16.41
N THR A 284 -5.32 -14.10 -15.98
CA THR A 284 -4.48 -12.94 -15.65
C THR A 284 -3.20 -12.83 -16.48
N ASN A 285 -2.96 -13.74 -17.42
CA ASN A 285 -1.74 -13.70 -18.21
C ASN A 285 -1.72 -12.49 -19.15
N LYS A 286 -0.78 -11.59 -18.97
CA LYS A 286 -0.60 -10.37 -19.78
C LYS A 286 -0.38 -10.63 -21.28
N LYS A 287 -0.01 -11.87 -21.66
CA LYS A 287 0.08 -12.29 -23.07
C LYS A 287 -1.26 -12.56 -23.72
N HIS A 288 -2.32 -12.72 -22.91
CA HIS A 288 -3.67 -12.86 -23.41
C HIS A 288 -4.24 -11.48 -23.77
N ASN A 289 -4.88 -11.39 -24.89
CA ASN A 289 -5.52 -10.15 -25.32
C ASN A 289 -6.70 -9.77 -24.40
N PHE A 290 -7.39 -10.76 -23.85
CA PHE A 290 -8.48 -10.59 -22.90
C PHE A 290 -8.02 -11.14 -21.55
N HIS A 291 -7.90 -10.27 -20.55
CA HIS A 291 -7.50 -10.69 -19.21
C HIS A 291 -7.90 -9.66 -18.15
N ILE A 292 -7.85 -10.10 -16.92
CA ILE A 292 -7.99 -9.27 -15.72
C ILE A 292 -6.59 -9.11 -15.11
N GLU A 293 -6.14 -7.91 -14.80
CA GLU A 293 -4.87 -7.74 -14.11
C GLU A 293 -4.91 -8.40 -12.72
N TRP A 294 -3.81 -9.06 -12.33
CA TRP A 294 -3.77 -9.78 -11.05
C TRP A 294 -4.07 -8.90 -9.82
N PRO A 295 -3.63 -7.62 -9.73
CA PRO A 295 -4.02 -6.72 -8.64
C PRO A 295 -5.54 -6.56 -8.47
N VAL A 296 -6.32 -6.65 -9.57
CA VAL A 296 -7.80 -6.59 -9.51
C VAL A 296 -8.37 -7.81 -8.78
N ILE A 297 -7.87 -9.00 -9.08
CA ILE A 297 -8.27 -10.23 -8.37
C ILE A 297 -7.85 -10.15 -6.90
N CYS A 298 -6.67 -9.62 -6.59
CA CYS A 298 -6.21 -9.40 -5.22
C CYS A 298 -7.12 -8.44 -4.45
N LYS A 299 -7.54 -7.34 -5.07
CA LYS A 299 -8.49 -6.39 -4.50
C LYS A 299 -9.83 -7.06 -4.20
N ILE A 300 -10.35 -7.90 -5.13
CA ILE A 300 -11.56 -8.70 -4.91
C ILE A 300 -11.37 -9.67 -3.74
N ALA A 301 -10.26 -10.36 -3.67
CA ALA A 301 -9.97 -11.33 -2.61
C ALA A 301 -9.86 -10.66 -1.23
N ARG A 302 -9.20 -9.49 -1.14
CA ARG A 302 -9.13 -8.68 0.08
C ARG A 302 -10.50 -8.23 0.53
N MET A 303 -11.27 -7.58 -0.33
CA MET A 303 -12.62 -7.11 0.02
C MET A 303 -13.56 -8.25 0.40
N SER A 304 -13.33 -9.46 -0.14
CA SER A 304 -14.07 -10.68 0.18
C SER A 304 -13.63 -11.35 1.47
N GLY A 305 -12.61 -10.84 2.13
CA GLY A 305 -12.23 -11.25 3.47
C GLY A 305 -11.05 -12.20 3.60
N ALA A 306 -10.21 -12.34 2.58
CA ALA A 306 -9.00 -13.15 2.68
C ALA A 306 -7.97 -12.49 3.61
N ASP A 307 -7.51 -13.23 4.64
CA ASP A 307 -6.45 -12.78 5.56
C ASP A 307 -5.06 -12.96 4.96
N PHE A 308 -4.89 -13.97 4.09
CA PHE A 308 -3.67 -14.26 3.33
C PHE A 308 -3.99 -14.45 1.86
N ILE A 309 -3.14 -13.93 0.99
CA ILE A 309 -3.26 -14.12 -0.47
C ILE A 309 -1.91 -14.54 -1.04
N HIS A 310 -1.90 -15.62 -1.81
CA HIS A 310 -0.73 -15.95 -2.63
C HIS A 310 -0.55 -14.84 -3.67
N ALA A 311 0.35 -13.90 -3.41
CA ALA A 311 0.49 -12.66 -4.18
C ALA A 311 1.30 -12.83 -5.47
N GLY A 312 2.26 -13.75 -5.47
CA GLY A 312 3.24 -13.96 -6.54
C GLY A 312 4.63 -14.20 -6.00
N MET A 313 5.65 -14.01 -6.81
CA MET A 313 7.05 -14.16 -6.40
C MET A 313 7.99 -13.31 -7.26
N TRP A 314 9.02 -12.77 -6.63
CA TRP A 314 10.17 -12.15 -7.26
C TRP A 314 11.42 -13.00 -7.02
N GLY A 315 12.23 -13.20 -8.05
CA GLY A 315 13.53 -13.89 -7.93
C GLY A 315 13.48 -15.42 -7.85
N GLY A 316 12.29 -16.04 -7.78
CA GLY A 316 12.11 -17.49 -7.80
C GLY A 316 12.02 -18.07 -9.22
N TYR A 317 11.69 -19.37 -9.34
CA TYR A 317 11.40 -19.99 -10.64
C TYR A 317 10.09 -19.46 -11.25
N TYR A 318 9.18 -18.95 -10.42
CA TYR A 318 8.06 -18.13 -10.82
C TYR A 318 8.43 -16.68 -10.54
N HIS A 319 8.69 -15.93 -11.60
CA HIS A 319 9.18 -14.56 -11.49
C HIS A 319 8.15 -13.58 -12.03
N GLU A 320 7.80 -12.61 -11.24
CA GLU A 320 7.04 -11.42 -11.63
C GLU A 320 7.96 -10.19 -11.61
N GLU A 321 7.73 -9.26 -12.52
CA GLU A 321 8.43 -7.99 -12.50
C GLU A 321 8.16 -7.25 -11.17
N GLU A 322 9.17 -6.60 -10.63
CA GLU A 322 9.09 -5.95 -9.32
C GLU A 322 7.92 -4.95 -9.24
N GLU A 323 7.72 -4.17 -10.30
CA GLU A 323 6.64 -3.19 -10.37
C GLU A 323 5.26 -3.84 -10.27
N ASP A 324 5.05 -4.96 -10.96
CA ASP A 324 3.78 -5.69 -10.91
C ASP A 324 3.51 -6.29 -9.54
N LEU A 325 4.55 -6.83 -8.90
CA LEU A 325 4.43 -7.40 -7.56
C LEU A 325 4.19 -6.28 -6.52
N ARG A 326 4.83 -5.11 -6.67
CA ARG A 326 4.55 -3.93 -5.84
C ARG A 326 3.09 -3.46 -5.97
N ARG A 327 2.55 -3.38 -7.19
CA ARG A 327 1.14 -3.07 -7.44
C ARG A 327 0.20 -4.10 -6.79
N THR A 328 0.58 -5.38 -6.84
CA THR A 328 -0.17 -6.45 -6.18
C THR A 328 -0.16 -6.29 -4.67
N ILE A 329 0.99 -6.05 -4.07
CA ILE A 329 1.13 -5.82 -2.62
C ILE A 329 0.34 -4.59 -2.21
N SER A 330 0.45 -3.48 -2.95
CA SER A 330 -0.32 -2.26 -2.71
C SER A 330 -1.84 -2.52 -2.71
N ALA A 331 -2.35 -3.31 -3.65
CA ALA A 331 -3.78 -3.68 -3.68
C ALA A 331 -4.22 -4.48 -2.43
N LEU A 332 -3.29 -5.17 -1.77
CA LEU A 332 -3.54 -5.99 -0.58
C LEU A 332 -3.39 -5.22 0.73
N THR A 333 -2.52 -4.22 0.78
CA THR A 333 -2.13 -3.55 2.03
C THR A 333 -2.57 -2.11 2.13
N ASP A 334 -2.74 -1.40 0.99
CA ASP A 334 -2.96 0.04 0.98
C ASP A 334 -4.45 0.41 1.10
N GLY A 335 -4.70 1.63 1.61
CA GLY A 335 -6.04 2.18 1.77
C GLY A 335 -6.77 1.69 3.02
N ASP A 336 -7.74 2.50 3.47
CA ASP A 336 -8.43 2.34 4.76
C ASP A 336 -9.80 1.64 4.64
N ASP A 337 -10.20 1.24 3.43
CA ASP A 337 -11.52 0.65 3.19
C ASP A 337 -11.72 -0.71 3.89
N TYR A 338 -10.65 -1.49 3.97
CA TYR A 338 -10.61 -2.80 4.60
C TYR A 338 -9.25 -3.01 5.28
N GLU A 339 -9.22 -3.87 6.30
CA GLU A 339 -7.97 -4.32 6.91
C GLU A 339 -7.01 -4.86 5.83
N GLY A 340 -5.71 -4.69 6.08
CA GLY A 340 -4.67 -5.22 5.18
C GLY A 340 -4.62 -6.74 5.19
N THR A 341 -4.33 -7.33 4.04
CA THR A 341 -4.12 -8.78 3.86
C THR A 341 -2.64 -9.07 3.77
N ILE A 342 -2.15 -10.14 4.38
CA ILE A 342 -0.74 -10.56 4.26
C ILE A 342 -0.47 -11.14 2.85
N PRO A 343 0.42 -10.52 2.05
CA PRO A 343 0.89 -11.08 0.78
C PRO A 343 1.79 -12.27 1.04
N ALA A 344 1.39 -13.48 0.62
CA ALA A 344 2.21 -14.67 0.66
C ALA A 344 3.05 -14.77 -0.62
N LEU A 345 4.36 -14.62 -0.50
CA LEU A 345 5.30 -14.71 -1.62
C LEU A 345 5.76 -16.16 -1.78
N SER A 346 5.39 -16.78 -2.89
CA SER A 346 5.60 -18.22 -3.16
C SER A 346 5.82 -18.47 -4.64
N GLY A 347 6.57 -19.53 -4.97
CA GLY A 347 6.94 -19.90 -6.34
C GLY A 347 8.44 -19.87 -6.54
N GLY A 348 9.18 -20.62 -5.71
CA GLY A 348 10.64 -20.68 -5.70
C GLY A 348 11.30 -19.89 -4.57
N MET A 349 10.55 -19.49 -3.56
CA MET A 349 11.11 -18.92 -2.33
C MET A 349 12.09 -19.90 -1.69
N HIS A 350 13.28 -19.41 -1.35
CA HIS A 350 14.34 -20.17 -0.66
C HIS A 350 15.18 -19.23 0.23
N PRO A 351 15.98 -19.75 1.18
CA PRO A 351 16.72 -18.92 2.12
C PRO A 351 17.55 -17.80 1.48
N GLY A 352 18.19 -18.03 0.34
CA GLY A 352 19.00 -17.02 -0.35
C GLY A 352 18.24 -15.86 -0.99
N LEU A 353 16.90 -15.87 -0.99
CA LEU A 353 16.06 -14.77 -1.52
C LEU A 353 15.47 -13.88 -0.43
N VAL A 354 15.41 -14.36 0.81
CA VAL A 354 14.67 -13.69 1.90
C VAL A 354 15.14 -12.25 2.12
N GLY A 355 16.46 -12.02 2.19
CA GLY A 355 17.00 -10.68 2.39
C GLY A 355 16.64 -9.72 1.26
N ALA A 356 16.77 -10.18 0.01
CA ALA A 356 16.43 -9.38 -1.16
C ALA A 356 14.92 -9.09 -1.26
N VAL A 357 14.07 -10.03 -0.86
CA VAL A 357 12.61 -9.87 -0.81
C VAL A 357 12.22 -8.86 0.27
N ARG A 358 12.75 -9.02 1.49
CA ARG A 358 12.50 -8.07 2.58
C ARG A 358 12.93 -6.66 2.22
N ASN A 359 14.11 -6.51 1.62
CA ASN A 359 14.62 -5.21 1.19
C ASN A 359 13.68 -4.51 0.18
N ARG A 360 13.02 -5.28 -0.70
CA ARG A 360 12.13 -4.74 -1.74
C ARG A 360 10.70 -4.50 -1.25
N PHE A 361 10.17 -5.37 -0.39
CA PHE A 361 8.74 -5.43 -0.10
C PHE A 361 8.43 -5.24 1.39
N GLY A 362 9.44 -5.05 2.24
CA GLY A 362 9.25 -4.81 3.67
C GLY A 362 8.98 -6.07 4.49
N ASN A 363 8.48 -5.86 5.71
CA ASN A 363 8.23 -6.94 6.67
C ASN A 363 6.80 -7.50 6.61
N ASP A 364 5.83 -6.74 6.00
CA ASP A 364 4.42 -7.15 5.94
C ASP A 364 4.14 -8.13 4.78
N VAL A 365 5.02 -9.11 4.65
CA VAL A 365 4.92 -10.21 3.70
C VAL A 365 5.14 -11.55 4.41
N MET A 366 4.67 -12.63 3.80
CA MET A 366 4.97 -13.99 4.23
C MET A 366 5.91 -14.67 3.22
N CYS A 367 7.08 -15.11 3.67
CA CYS A 367 7.97 -15.98 2.90
C CYS A 367 7.40 -17.40 2.91
N SER A 368 6.64 -17.76 1.86
CA SER A 368 5.90 -19.02 1.79
C SER A 368 6.63 -20.05 0.95
N CYS A 369 7.07 -21.13 1.58
CA CYS A 369 7.99 -22.11 1.02
C CYS A 369 7.42 -23.52 1.05
N GLY A 370 7.62 -24.27 -0.03
CA GLY A 370 7.37 -25.71 -0.08
C GLY A 370 8.64 -26.47 -0.43
N GLY A 371 9.07 -26.33 -1.68
CA GLY A 371 10.22 -27.07 -2.21
C GLY A 371 11.53 -26.83 -1.47
N SER A 372 11.82 -25.61 -1.05
CA SER A 372 13.07 -25.28 -0.34
C SER A 372 13.09 -25.78 1.12
N ILE A 373 11.93 -25.92 1.76
CA ILE A 373 11.84 -26.52 3.09
C ILE A 373 12.00 -28.04 2.98
N HIS A 374 11.10 -28.71 2.27
CA HIS A 374 11.08 -30.19 2.22
C HIS A 374 12.21 -30.79 1.38
N GLY A 375 12.79 -30.01 0.44
CA GLY A 375 13.91 -30.41 -0.37
C GLY A 375 15.27 -30.01 0.18
N HIS A 376 15.39 -29.55 1.42
CA HIS A 376 16.68 -29.26 2.04
C HIS A 376 17.53 -30.56 2.12
N PRO A 377 18.88 -30.49 1.94
CA PRO A 377 19.73 -31.69 2.02
C PRO A 377 19.55 -32.48 3.31
N SER A 378 19.39 -31.79 4.42
CA SER A 378 19.18 -32.38 5.76
C SER A 378 17.71 -32.48 6.18
N GLY A 379 16.76 -32.43 5.24
CA GLY A 379 15.33 -32.69 5.46
C GLY A 379 14.52 -31.47 5.92
N THR A 380 13.23 -31.72 6.20
CA THR A 380 12.20 -30.70 6.45
C THR A 380 12.53 -29.76 7.62
N LEU A 381 12.95 -30.33 8.76
CA LEU A 381 13.33 -29.54 9.94
C LEU A 381 14.48 -28.57 9.63
N ALA A 382 15.55 -29.07 9.01
CA ALA A 382 16.70 -28.28 8.63
C ALA A 382 16.31 -27.18 7.61
N GLY A 383 15.48 -27.51 6.63
CA GLY A 383 14.99 -26.54 5.65
C GLY A 383 14.16 -25.42 6.28
N THR A 384 13.34 -25.76 7.27
CA THR A 384 12.55 -24.77 8.01
C THR A 384 13.45 -23.87 8.88
N LYS A 385 14.45 -24.49 9.57
CA LYS A 385 15.48 -23.75 10.32
C LYS A 385 16.28 -22.82 9.40
N ALA A 386 16.70 -23.27 8.22
CA ALA A 386 17.41 -22.44 7.26
C ALA A 386 16.61 -21.21 6.82
N MET A 387 15.30 -21.36 6.58
CA MET A 387 14.42 -20.22 6.29
C MET A 387 14.32 -19.25 7.46
N ARG A 388 14.16 -19.74 8.70
CA ARG A 388 14.13 -18.91 9.92
C ARG A 388 15.45 -18.17 10.13
N GLN A 389 16.57 -18.87 9.99
CA GLN A 389 17.91 -18.29 10.10
C GLN A 389 18.14 -17.20 9.05
N SER A 390 17.62 -17.41 7.82
CA SER A 390 17.71 -16.40 6.78
C SER A 390 16.85 -15.15 7.06
N ILE A 391 15.64 -15.31 7.62
CA ILE A 391 14.82 -14.18 8.07
C ILE A 391 15.56 -13.42 9.17
N ASP A 392 16.11 -14.13 10.17
CA ASP A 392 16.84 -13.52 11.28
C ASP A 392 18.14 -12.83 10.80
N ALA A 393 18.84 -13.42 9.81
CA ALA A 393 19.98 -12.80 9.17
C ALA A 393 19.61 -11.51 8.44
N ALA A 394 18.49 -11.52 7.70
CA ALA A 394 17.98 -10.34 7.00
C ALA A 394 17.58 -9.20 7.96
N ILE A 395 17.03 -9.52 9.13
CA ILE A 395 16.71 -8.53 10.18
C ILE A 395 17.96 -7.95 10.80
N LYS A 396 18.97 -8.81 11.07
CA LYS A 396 20.26 -8.41 11.68
C LYS A 396 21.27 -7.89 10.67
N GLU A 397 20.89 -7.80 9.40
CA GLU A 397 21.75 -7.36 8.29
C GLU A 397 23.07 -8.16 8.17
N ILE A 398 22.98 -9.46 8.44
CA ILE A 398 24.13 -10.38 8.32
C ILE A 398 24.30 -10.75 6.84
N ASP A 399 25.52 -10.55 6.34
CA ASP A 399 25.90 -10.97 4.97
C ASP A 399 25.88 -12.51 4.86
N LEU A 400 25.19 -13.01 3.83
CA LEU A 400 25.11 -14.44 3.52
C LEU A 400 26.45 -15.02 2.97
N GLU A 401 27.45 -14.19 2.69
CA GLU A 401 28.84 -14.63 2.41
C GLU A 401 29.64 -14.89 3.70
N SER A 402 29.10 -14.53 4.85
CA SER A 402 29.81 -14.69 6.13
C SER A 402 30.11 -16.15 6.45
N THR A 403 31.32 -16.40 6.92
CA THR A 403 31.74 -17.73 7.41
C THR A 403 31.05 -18.14 8.71
N SER A 404 30.30 -17.22 9.34
CA SER A 404 29.59 -17.44 10.61
C SER A 404 28.15 -17.93 10.44
N LEU A 405 27.71 -18.29 9.23
CA LEU A 405 26.37 -18.83 9.01
C LEU A 405 26.18 -20.17 9.74
N GLN A 406 24.97 -20.37 10.26
CA GLN A 406 24.58 -21.66 10.83
C GLN A 406 24.52 -22.74 9.74
N SER A 407 24.75 -24.01 10.11
CA SER A 407 24.93 -25.12 9.18
C SER A 407 23.77 -25.27 8.21
N GLU A 408 22.52 -25.20 8.68
CA GLU A 408 21.33 -25.39 7.85
C GLU A 408 21.20 -24.27 6.81
N LEU A 409 21.43 -23.01 7.19
CA LEU A 409 21.43 -21.89 6.24
C LEU A 409 22.55 -22.01 5.22
N LYS A 410 23.74 -22.42 5.64
CA LYS A 410 24.88 -22.63 4.75
C LYS A 410 24.58 -23.71 3.70
N GLU A 411 24.09 -24.88 4.11
CA GLU A 411 23.68 -25.96 3.19
C GLU A 411 22.62 -25.50 2.19
N ALA A 412 21.67 -24.65 2.63
CA ALA A 412 20.66 -24.09 1.75
C ALA A 412 21.24 -23.10 0.74
N ILE A 413 22.19 -22.23 1.14
CA ILE A 413 22.88 -21.28 0.26
C ILE A 413 23.75 -22.06 -0.76
N ASP A 414 24.47 -23.09 -0.31
CA ASP A 414 25.27 -23.94 -1.20
C ASP A 414 24.41 -24.63 -2.27
N LYS A 415 23.14 -24.98 -1.94
CA LYS A 415 22.21 -25.64 -2.85
C LYS A 415 21.50 -24.70 -3.82
N TRP A 416 20.97 -23.58 -3.34
CA TRP A 416 20.10 -22.70 -4.12
C TRP A 416 20.74 -21.37 -4.50
N GLY A 417 21.91 -21.07 -3.95
CA GLY A 417 22.53 -19.76 -4.09
C GLY A 417 21.83 -18.69 -3.27
N TYR A 418 22.22 -17.45 -3.50
CA TYR A 418 21.58 -16.27 -2.90
C TYR A 418 21.62 -15.08 -3.86
N VAL A 419 20.70 -14.14 -3.68
CA VAL A 419 20.69 -12.88 -4.40
C VAL A 419 21.34 -11.83 -3.52
N LYS A 420 22.46 -11.26 -3.99
CA LYS A 420 23.01 -10.06 -3.35
C LYS A 420 21.98 -8.94 -3.48
N TYR A 421 21.79 -8.26 -2.39
CA TYR A 421 21.05 -7.01 -2.37
C TYR A 421 21.93 -6.01 -1.63
N ASP A 422 21.97 -4.80 -2.14
CA ASP A 422 22.58 -3.73 -1.37
C ASP A 422 21.70 -3.61 -0.12
N LEU A 423 22.30 -3.89 1.04
CA LEU A 423 21.72 -3.43 2.27
C LEU A 423 21.42 -1.97 2.02
N PRO A 424 20.20 -1.45 2.30
CA PRO A 424 19.98 -0.03 2.19
C PRO A 424 21.15 0.57 2.97
N GLN A 425 22.08 1.24 2.30
CA GLN A 425 22.89 2.21 3.00
C GLN A 425 21.82 3.07 3.63
N GLU A 426 21.71 3.01 4.95
CA GLU A 426 20.82 3.92 5.66
C GLU A 426 21.24 5.28 5.16
N GLN A 427 20.43 5.83 4.27
CA GLN A 427 20.67 7.19 3.79
C GLN A 427 20.47 8.05 5.02
N VAL A 428 21.58 8.39 5.66
CA VAL A 428 21.57 9.19 6.89
C VAL A 428 21.25 10.60 6.45
N PHE A 429 20.02 11.01 6.67
CA PHE A 429 19.59 12.38 6.42
C PHE A 429 20.07 13.31 7.53
N ASN A 430 20.48 14.50 7.20
CA ASN A 430 20.49 15.60 8.16
C ASN A 430 19.05 16.13 8.24
N ILE A 431 18.42 16.07 9.43
CA ILE A 431 17.01 16.43 9.63
C ILE A 431 16.95 17.69 10.48
N VAL A 432 16.62 18.83 9.88
CA VAL A 432 16.53 20.11 10.57
C VAL A 432 15.09 20.42 10.95
N ILE A 433 14.86 20.69 12.24
CA ILE A 433 13.56 21.12 12.77
C ILE A 433 13.69 22.49 13.42
N PRO A 434 13.31 23.59 12.69
CA PRO A 434 13.32 24.92 13.27
C PRO A 434 12.15 25.11 14.23
N MET A 435 12.45 25.42 15.51
CA MET A 435 11.48 25.58 16.60
C MET A 435 11.65 26.89 17.37
N ALA A 436 12.31 27.87 16.77
CA ALA A 436 12.66 29.12 17.44
C ALA A 436 11.59 30.23 17.32
N GLY A 437 10.35 29.88 17.06
CA GLY A 437 9.23 30.82 17.04
C GLY A 437 8.73 31.17 18.43
N ARG A 438 8.32 32.43 18.67
CA ARG A 438 7.77 32.87 19.98
C ARG A 438 6.45 32.24 20.34
N GLY A 439 5.70 31.71 19.38
CA GLY A 439 4.38 31.12 19.61
C GLY A 439 3.36 32.14 20.14
N GLN A 440 3.37 33.39 19.67
CA GLN A 440 2.55 34.47 20.25
C GLN A 440 1.07 34.12 20.31
N ARG A 441 0.51 33.53 19.28
CA ARG A 441 -0.92 33.11 19.27
C ARG A 441 -1.27 32.12 20.40
N TRP A 442 -0.29 31.28 20.79
CA TRP A 442 -0.45 30.33 21.89
C TRP A 442 -0.38 31.05 23.25
N LYS A 443 0.52 32.02 23.41
CA LYS A 443 0.58 32.85 24.61
C LYS A 443 -0.70 33.68 24.77
N ASP A 444 -1.19 34.28 23.68
CA ASP A 444 -2.43 35.07 23.67
C ASP A 444 -3.67 34.20 24.03
N ALA A 445 -3.64 32.92 23.73
CA ALA A 445 -4.66 31.93 24.10
C ALA A 445 -4.46 31.35 25.51
N GLY A 446 -3.49 31.85 26.29
CA GLY A 446 -3.26 31.44 27.69
C GLY A 446 -2.39 30.21 27.90
N TYR A 447 -1.70 29.72 26.87
CA TYR A 447 -0.77 28.60 27.02
C TYR A 447 0.53 29.08 27.65
N ILE A 448 0.98 28.37 28.71
CA ILE A 448 2.19 28.71 29.47
C ILE A 448 3.44 28.13 28.79
N PHE A 449 3.35 26.91 28.28
CA PHE A 449 4.45 26.21 27.64
C PHE A 449 4.68 26.71 26.21
N PRO A 450 5.93 26.70 25.70
CA PRO A 450 6.22 26.99 24.31
C PRO A 450 5.57 25.93 23.41
N LYS A 451 5.21 26.32 22.21
CA LYS A 451 4.46 25.52 21.24
C LYS A 451 4.94 24.04 21.14
N PRO A 452 6.25 23.72 21.01
CA PRO A 452 6.70 22.33 20.90
C PRO A 452 6.37 21.48 22.13
N LEU A 453 6.18 22.07 23.29
CA LEU A 453 5.89 21.38 24.56
C LEU A 453 4.39 21.36 24.92
N ILE A 454 3.53 21.88 24.09
CA ILE A 454 2.08 21.80 24.30
C ILE A 454 1.65 20.34 24.27
N GLU A 455 0.92 19.93 25.30
CA GLU A 455 0.49 18.55 25.46
C GLU A 455 -0.77 18.25 24.63
N ILE A 456 -0.74 17.14 23.91
CA ILE A 456 -1.81 16.61 23.07
C ILE A 456 -1.92 15.12 23.39
N LYS A 457 -3.02 14.69 24.03
CA LYS A 457 -3.25 13.28 24.40
C LYS A 457 -2.06 12.64 25.12
N ASN A 458 -1.53 13.29 26.15
CA ASN A 458 -0.40 12.84 26.99
C ASN A 458 0.98 12.80 26.29
N LYS A 459 1.11 13.42 25.12
CA LYS A 459 2.40 13.57 24.43
C LYS A 459 2.63 15.04 24.09
N SER A 460 3.88 15.48 24.11
CA SER A 460 4.20 16.82 23.60
C SER A 460 4.04 16.91 22.09
N MET A 461 3.70 18.10 21.58
CA MET A 461 3.56 18.33 20.13
C MET A 461 4.80 17.86 19.36
N ILE A 462 6.00 18.18 19.84
CA ILE A 462 7.24 17.74 19.18
C ILE A 462 7.40 16.22 19.20
N GLN A 463 6.99 15.54 20.28
CA GLN A 463 7.02 14.08 20.33
C GLN A 463 6.13 13.48 19.24
N LEU A 464 4.89 13.96 19.10
CA LEU A 464 3.98 13.51 18.05
C LEU A 464 4.54 13.74 16.64
N VAL A 465 5.15 14.90 16.42
CA VAL A 465 5.79 15.22 15.14
C VAL A 465 6.96 14.27 14.83
N LEU A 466 7.81 13.99 15.81
CA LEU A 466 8.95 13.08 15.62
C LEU A 466 8.51 11.63 15.37
N GLU A 467 7.47 11.17 16.07
CA GLU A 467 6.86 9.85 15.85
C GLU A 467 6.22 9.77 14.43
N ASN A 468 5.61 10.84 13.96
CA ASN A 468 4.98 10.91 12.64
C ASN A 468 6.00 11.04 11.49
N ILE A 469 7.07 11.82 11.67
CA ILE A 469 8.17 11.92 10.69
C ILE A 469 8.83 10.55 10.52
N ASN A 470 9.12 9.87 11.61
CA ASN A 470 9.67 8.50 11.67
C ASN A 470 10.80 8.24 10.63
N LEU A 471 11.78 9.13 10.58
CA LEU A 471 12.96 9.02 9.71
C LEU A 471 14.22 8.76 10.53
N ASN A 472 15.11 7.94 9.98
CA ASN A 472 16.47 7.78 10.52
C ASN A 472 17.35 8.92 10.04
N GLY A 473 18.15 9.49 10.95
CA GLY A 473 19.03 10.59 10.58
C GLY A 473 19.59 11.38 11.76
N ASN A 474 20.42 12.34 11.43
CA ASN A 474 21.03 13.29 12.37
C ASN A 474 20.03 14.43 12.62
N TYR A 475 19.31 14.37 13.74
CA TYR A 475 18.36 15.42 14.09
C TYR A 475 19.07 16.67 14.60
N ILE A 476 18.71 17.83 14.06
CA ILE A 476 19.23 19.16 14.38
C ILE A 476 18.04 20.05 14.73
N PHE A 477 17.93 20.41 16.00
CA PHE A 477 16.87 21.28 16.49
C PHE A 477 17.41 22.69 16.69
N ILE A 478 16.64 23.70 16.23
CA ILE A 478 17.00 25.11 16.43
C ILE A 478 15.98 25.72 17.38
N CYS A 479 16.41 26.07 18.58
CA CYS A 479 15.56 26.49 19.69
C CYS A 479 15.89 27.90 20.19
N LEU A 480 14.88 28.58 20.74
CA LEU A 480 15.14 29.80 21.52
C LEU A 480 15.80 29.44 22.85
N LYS A 481 16.79 30.20 23.26
CA LYS A 481 17.48 30.08 24.56
C LYS A 481 16.48 30.16 25.71
N GLU A 482 15.52 31.06 25.65
CA GLU A 482 14.47 31.20 26.62
C GLU A 482 13.68 29.89 26.84
N HIS A 483 13.41 29.13 25.76
CA HIS A 483 12.68 27.87 25.86
C HIS A 483 13.48 26.76 26.53
N ILE A 484 14.79 26.77 26.34
CA ILE A 484 15.70 25.82 27.01
C ILE A 484 15.83 26.18 28.49
N GLU A 485 16.14 27.43 28.83
CA GLU A 485 16.41 27.85 30.22
C GLU A 485 15.16 27.78 31.11
N LYS A 486 13.97 28.13 30.58
CA LYS A 486 12.73 28.16 31.37
C LYS A 486 11.99 26.84 31.40
N PHE A 487 12.08 26.00 30.36
CA PHE A 487 11.22 24.82 30.19
C PHE A 487 12.00 23.53 29.95
N SER A 488 13.34 23.56 30.05
CA SER A 488 14.21 22.38 29.83
C SER A 488 13.92 21.63 28.53
N LEU A 489 13.65 22.38 27.44
CA LEU A 489 13.30 21.82 26.15
C LEU A 489 14.42 20.91 25.60
N ASP A 490 15.69 21.21 25.88
CA ASP A 490 16.84 20.39 25.51
C ASP A 490 16.79 18.99 26.14
N SER A 491 16.38 18.89 27.41
CA SER A 491 16.23 17.61 28.10
C SER A 491 15.13 16.76 27.45
N VAL A 492 14.00 17.37 27.08
CA VAL A 492 12.92 16.69 26.36
C VAL A 492 13.41 16.18 25.00
N LEU A 493 14.11 17.01 24.24
CA LEU A 493 14.62 16.63 22.91
C LEU A 493 15.65 15.51 22.99
N LYS A 494 16.56 15.54 23.95
CA LYS A 494 17.54 14.47 24.19
C LYS A 494 16.90 13.16 24.64
N ASN A 495 15.80 13.21 25.38
CA ASN A 495 15.05 12.00 25.73
C ASN A 495 14.37 11.38 24.50
N LEU A 496 13.88 12.20 23.55
CA LEU A 496 13.23 11.73 22.34
C LEU A 496 14.23 11.29 21.25
N LYS A 497 15.36 11.98 21.15
CA LYS A 497 16.44 11.73 20.17
C LYS A 497 17.80 11.95 20.87
N PRO A 498 18.39 10.92 21.49
CA PRO A 498 19.59 11.06 22.34
C PRO A 498 20.79 11.71 21.65
N ASP A 499 21.01 11.41 20.36
CA ASP A 499 22.16 11.88 19.57
C ASP A 499 21.88 13.20 18.83
N CYS A 500 20.77 13.90 19.12
CA CYS A 500 20.41 15.11 18.43
C CYS A 500 21.38 16.26 18.72
N LYS A 501 21.53 17.16 17.73
CA LYS A 501 22.19 18.47 17.90
C LYS A 501 21.14 19.51 18.25
N ILE A 502 21.44 20.37 19.22
CA ILE A 502 20.57 21.47 19.64
C ILE A 502 21.33 22.77 19.46
N ILE A 503 20.80 23.62 18.57
CA ILE A 503 21.33 24.95 18.29
C ILE A 503 20.46 25.96 19.05
N THR A 504 21.10 26.76 19.87
CA THR A 504 20.43 27.77 20.68
C THR A 504 20.60 29.14 20.04
N ILE A 505 19.51 29.89 19.89
CA ILE A 505 19.54 31.29 19.43
C ILE A 505 18.91 32.21 20.47
N ASP A 506 19.51 33.38 20.66
CA ASP A 506 19.05 34.34 21.68
C ASP A 506 17.78 35.07 21.26
N GLU A 507 17.63 35.36 19.96
CA GLU A 507 16.52 36.12 19.37
C GLU A 507 15.93 35.43 18.14
N ILE A 508 14.65 35.72 17.87
CA ILE A 508 13.99 35.25 16.64
C ILE A 508 14.68 35.85 15.40
N THR A 509 14.68 35.08 14.34
CA THR A 509 15.22 35.48 13.05
C THR A 509 14.12 36.03 12.13
N ASP A 510 14.53 36.60 10.99
CA ASP A 510 13.63 37.14 9.95
C ASP A 510 12.83 36.04 9.18
N GLY A 511 12.51 34.94 9.80
CA GLY A 511 11.73 33.85 9.21
C GLY A 511 12.41 32.47 9.25
N ALA A 512 11.69 31.44 8.83
CA ALA A 512 12.12 30.05 8.93
C ALA A 512 13.42 29.77 8.15
N ALA A 513 13.58 30.36 6.97
CA ALA A 513 14.79 30.18 6.17
C ALA A 513 16.05 30.74 6.88
N SER A 514 15.94 31.94 7.48
CA SER A 514 17.03 32.53 8.28
C SER A 514 17.32 31.71 9.55
N THR A 515 16.30 31.07 10.15
CA THR A 515 16.47 30.16 11.27
C THR A 515 17.30 28.94 10.84
N ILE A 516 16.99 28.34 9.69
CA ILE A 516 17.67 27.15 9.16
C ILE A 516 19.17 27.44 8.91
N LEU A 517 19.54 28.66 8.45
CA LEU A 517 20.93 29.05 8.28
C LEU A 517 21.76 29.02 9.57
N LYS A 518 21.12 29.02 10.76
CA LYS A 518 21.84 28.84 12.04
C LYS A 518 22.42 27.43 12.17
N SER A 519 21.90 26.47 11.40
CA SER A 519 22.44 25.11 11.31
C SER A 519 23.49 24.93 10.20
N LYS A 520 23.91 25.99 9.52
CA LYS A 520 24.83 25.96 8.37
C LYS A 520 26.07 25.10 8.64
N GLU A 521 26.68 25.22 9.82
CA GLU A 521 27.86 24.43 10.21
C GLU A 521 27.66 22.91 10.05
N PHE A 522 26.43 22.42 10.28
CA PHE A 522 26.11 20.99 10.26
C PHE A 522 25.61 20.53 8.89
N ILE A 523 24.95 21.40 8.11
CA ILE A 523 24.26 21.04 6.87
C ILE A 523 24.97 21.53 5.59
N ASN A 524 26.01 22.34 5.70
CA ASN A 524 26.73 22.90 4.53
C ASN A 524 27.69 21.85 3.92
N LYS A 525 27.11 20.71 3.55
CA LYS A 525 27.79 19.55 2.98
C LYS A 525 26.96 18.98 1.83
N ASP A 526 27.62 18.23 0.96
CA ASP A 526 26.94 17.52 -0.12
C ASP A 526 26.34 16.20 0.39
N GLU A 527 25.47 16.33 1.38
CA GLU A 527 24.75 15.25 2.06
C GLU A 527 23.24 15.55 2.01
N PRO A 528 22.39 14.51 1.96
CA PRO A 528 20.95 14.69 1.87
C PRO A 528 20.37 15.36 3.12
N LEU A 529 19.51 16.35 2.86
CA LEU A 529 18.89 17.19 3.88
C LEU A 529 17.38 17.08 3.83
N ILE A 530 16.76 16.89 5.00
CA ILE A 530 15.31 17.06 5.19
C ILE A 530 15.09 18.19 6.19
N ILE A 531 14.17 19.08 5.87
CA ILE A 531 13.72 20.13 6.77
C ILE A 531 12.24 19.88 7.05
N ALA A 532 11.84 19.84 8.33
CA ALA A 532 10.49 19.57 8.72
C ALA A 532 9.95 20.61 9.70
N ASN A 533 8.68 20.99 9.55
CA ASN A 533 7.99 21.83 10.51
C ASN A 533 7.74 21.07 11.82
N CYS A 534 7.64 21.78 12.94
CA CYS A 534 7.44 21.20 14.28
C CYS A 534 5.97 21.15 14.72
N ASP A 535 5.00 21.38 13.81
CA ASP A 535 3.60 21.64 14.14
C ASP A 535 2.59 21.04 13.16
N GLN A 536 2.99 19.96 12.47
CA GLN A 536 2.15 19.28 11.50
C GLN A 536 2.24 17.77 11.67
N LEU A 537 1.12 17.09 11.48
CA LEU A 537 1.05 15.64 11.33
C LEU A 537 0.53 15.33 9.94
N ILE A 538 1.16 14.36 9.30
CA ILE A 538 0.93 14.00 7.90
C ILE A 538 0.43 12.56 7.87
N ASN A 539 -0.63 12.30 7.13
CA ASN A 539 -1.05 10.93 6.82
C ASN A 539 -0.16 10.38 5.70
N TRP A 540 0.97 9.77 6.08
CA TRP A 540 1.98 9.31 5.14
C TRP A 540 2.76 8.10 5.66
N SER A 541 3.52 7.48 4.78
CA SER A 541 4.58 6.53 5.13
C SER A 541 5.93 7.12 4.77
N SER A 542 6.78 7.37 5.78
CA SER A 542 8.13 7.88 5.57
C SER A 542 8.98 6.93 4.72
N SER A 543 8.83 5.63 4.87
CA SER A 543 9.51 4.62 4.04
C SER A 543 9.13 4.75 2.56
N ARG A 544 7.84 4.94 2.25
CA ARG A 544 7.40 5.19 0.86
C ARG A 544 7.95 6.50 0.28
N PHE A 545 8.09 7.51 1.10
CA PHE A 545 8.73 8.76 0.67
C PHE A 545 10.21 8.54 0.35
N ILE A 546 10.93 7.76 1.16
CA ILE A 546 12.32 7.39 0.89
C ILE A 546 12.43 6.55 -0.39
N ASP A 547 11.56 5.55 -0.57
CA ASP A 547 11.48 4.77 -1.80
C ASP A 547 11.22 5.65 -3.03
N PHE A 548 10.33 6.65 -2.90
CA PHE A 548 10.06 7.61 -3.96
C PHE A 548 11.31 8.43 -4.33
N ILE A 549 12.05 8.94 -3.34
CA ILE A 549 13.28 9.70 -3.57
C ILE A 549 14.31 8.81 -4.25
N ASN A 550 14.53 7.60 -3.75
CA ASN A 550 15.51 6.66 -4.29
C ASN A 550 15.17 6.23 -5.73
N LYS A 551 13.89 5.97 -6.02
CA LYS A 551 13.42 5.51 -7.34
C LYS A 551 13.42 6.63 -8.37
N LYS A 552 13.04 7.85 -8.01
CA LYS A 552 12.89 8.97 -8.93
C LYS A 552 14.16 9.80 -9.07
N ASP A 553 15.09 9.66 -8.14
CA ASP A 553 16.35 10.40 -8.03
C ASP A 553 16.17 11.90 -8.33
N PRO A 554 15.33 12.61 -7.55
CA PRO A 554 15.14 14.05 -7.72
C PRO A 554 16.27 14.82 -7.06
N ASP A 555 16.53 16.03 -7.54
CA ASP A 555 17.40 16.98 -6.84
C ASP A 555 16.78 17.44 -5.51
N GLY A 556 15.45 17.55 -5.49
CA GLY A 556 14.68 17.84 -4.29
C GLY A 556 13.23 17.37 -4.39
N ALA A 557 12.54 17.34 -3.26
CA ALA A 557 11.11 16.98 -3.19
C ALA A 557 10.40 17.74 -2.08
N LEU A 558 9.15 18.11 -2.32
CA LEU A 558 8.25 18.67 -1.33
C LEU A 558 7.09 17.69 -1.08
N VAL A 559 6.79 17.42 0.18
CA VAL A 559 5.55 16.71 0.54
C VAL A 559 4.40 17.69 0.40
N THR A 560 3.36 17.29 -0.35
CA THR A 560 2.25 18.17 -0.73
C THR A 560 0.90 17.50 -0.45
N TYR A 561 -0.17 18.30 -0.37
CA TYR A 561 -1.53 17.83 -0.19
C TYR A 561 -2.51 18.79 -0.87
N THR A 562 -3.76 18.36 -1.01
CA THR A 562 -4.79 19.21 -1.63
C THR A 562 -5.33 20.22 -0.61
N SER A 563 -5.17 21.51 -0.89
CA SER A 563 -5.72 22.60 -0.08
C SER A 563 -5.79 23.89 -0.90
N THR A 564 -6.77 24.74 -0.56
CA THR A 564 -6.91 26.10 -1.13
C THR A 564 -6.79 27.21 -0.06
N HIS A 565 -6.47 26.80 1.19
CA HIS A 565 -6.43 27.74 2.31
C HIS A 565 -5.26 28.74 2.16
N PRO A 566 -5.50 30.06 2.11
CA PRO A 566 -4.49 31.06 1.74
C PRO A 566 -3.32 31.21 2.72
N ARG A 567 -3.34 30.56 3.86
CA ARG A 567 -2.20 30.50 4.81
C ARG A 567 -1.07 29.60 4.37
N ASN A 568 -1.36 28.69 3.41
CA ASN A 568 -0.41 27.68 2.97
C ASN A 568 0.62 28.25 1.97
N SER A 569 1.69 27.52 1.82
CA SER A 569 2.60 27.61 0.69
C SER A 569 2.08 26.70 -0.43
N PHE A 570 2.07 27.17 -1.67
CA PHE A 570 1.51 26.45 -2.81
C PHE A 570 2.57 26.12 -3.86
N VAL A 571 2.40 24.99 -4.53
CA VAL A 571 3.27 24.59 -5.65
C VAL A 571 2.44 24.39 -6.91
N LYS A 572 3.01 24.76 -8.06
CA LYS A 572 2.47 24.45 -9.37
C LYS A 572 3.35 23.40 -10.01
N THR A 573 2.75 22.35 -10.57
CA THR A 573 3.48 21.23 -11.17
C THR A 573 3.14 21.11 -12.66
N ASP A 574 4.04 20.46 -13.40
CA ASP A 574 3.78 19.96 -14.73
C ASP A 574 3.07 18.56 -14.69
N ASN A 575 2.91 17.95 -15.86
CA ASN A 575 2.25 16.64 -16.01
C ASN A 575 3.06 15.46 -15.41
N GLU A 576 4.34 15.67 -15.09
CA GLU A 576 5.24 14.68 -14.48
C GLU A 576 5.41 14.89 -12.98
N ASN A 577 4.59 15.75 -12.36
CA ASN A 577 4.67 16.20 -10.97
C ASN A 577 5.97 16.95 -10.64
N THR A 578 6.68 17.51 -11.65
CA THR A 578 7.80 18.39 -11.43
C THR A 578 7.31 19.78 -11.04
N ILE A 579 7.84 20.32 -9.96
CA ILE A 579 7.47 21.65 -9.46
C ILE A 579 8.10 22.72 -10.36
N ILE A 580 7.25 23.58 -10.92
CA ILE A 580 7.65 24.66 -11.84
C ILE A 580 7.51 26.06 -11.23
N GLU A 581 6.77 26.21 -10.12
CA GLU A 581 6.60 27.46 -9.39
C GLU A 581 6.18 27.20 -7.94
N ILE A 582 6.68 27.99 -7.00
CA ILE A 582 6.30 27.94 -5.59
C ILE A 582 5.94 29.36 -5.12
N ALA A 583 4.81 29.48 -4.45
CA ALA A 583 4.36 30.77 -3.89
C ALA A 583 3.90 30.61 -2.43
N GLU A 584 4.44 31.46 -1.57
CA GLU A 584 4.07 31.51 -0.16
C GLU A 584 2.82 32.36 0.05
N LYS A 585 1.82 31.83 0.75
CA LYS A 585 0.55 32.51 1.09
C LYS A 585 -0.22 33.07 -0.11
N LYS A 586 0.00 32.51 -1.28
CA LYS A 586 -0.65 32.89 -2.52
C LYS A 586 -1.12 31.63 -3.26
N PRO A 587 -2.43 31.35 -3.33
CA PRO A 587 -2.95 30.17 -4.01
C PRO A 587 -2.74 30.24 -5.53
N ILE A 588 -1.64 29.68 -6.02
CA ILE A 588 -1.33 29.55 -7.46
C ILE A 588 -1.84 28.23 -8.04
N SER A 589 -2.29 27.34 -7.17
CA SER A 589 -2.84 26.02 -7.49
C SER A 589 -3.69 25.54 -6.29
N ASN A 590 -4.20 24.31 -6.35
CA ASN A 590 -4.80 23.61 -5.20
C ASN A 590 -3.82 22.64 -4.50
N ILE A 591 -2.53 22.70 -4.80
CA ILE A 591 -1.50 21.83 -4.23
C ILE A 591 -0.71 22.64 -3.21
N ALA A 592 -0.90 22.35 -1.93
CA ALA A 592 -0.23 23.00 -0.81
C ALA A 592 0.95 22.16 -0.29
N ASN A 593 1.95 22.81 0.26
CA ASN A 593 3.10 22.16 0.91
C ASN A 593 2.74 21.71 2.33
N ALA A 594 3.08 20.48 2.67
CA ALA A 594 2.87 19.85 3.97
C ALA A 594 3.99 20.13 4.99
N GLY A 595 4.93 21.03 4.71
CA GLY A 595 5.99 21.40 5.64
C GLY A 595 7.14 20.41 5.78
N ILE A 596 7.29 19.45 4.86
CA ILE A 596 8.48 18.62 4.71
C ILE A 596 9.13 18.91 3.37
N PHE A 597 10.42 19.20 3.44
CA PHE A 597 11.27 19.62 2.31
C PHE A 597 12.49 18.71 2.26
N TYR A 598 12.72 18.08 1.14
CA TYR A 598 13.92 17.29 0.87
C TYR A 598 14.79 17.97 -0.20
N HIS A 599 16.10 17.94 -0.02
CA HIS A 599 17.08 18.21 -1.07
C HIS A 599 18.27 17.27 -0.92
N LYS A 600 18.78 16.75 -2.05
CA LYS A 600 19.89 15.80 -2.06
C LYS A 600 21.22 16.37 -1.54
N SER A 601 21.35 17.69 -1.47
CA SER A 601 22.53 18.40 -1.01
C SER A 601 22.17 19.54 -0.07
N GLY A 602 22.61 19.43 1.18
CA GLY A 602 22.47 20.51 2.18
C GLY A 602 23.28 21.77 1.79
N LEU A 603 24.43 21.59 1.14
CA LEU A 603 25.22 22.69 0.60
C LEU A 603 24.42 23.53 -0.41
N GLU A 604 23.72 22.86 -1.34
CA GLU A 604 22.88 23.57 -2.31
C GLU A 604 21.71 24.28 -1.66
N MET A 605 21.10 23.67 -0.63
CA MET A 605 20.02 24.28 0.15
C MET A 605 20.50 25.55 0.85
N VAL A 606 21.66 25.54 1.49
CA VAL A 606 22.27 26.74 2.11
C VAL A 606 22.45 27.82 1.06
N ASN A 607 23.03 27.48 -0.08
CA ASN A 607 23.26 28.45 -1.19
C ASN A 607 21.94 29.04 -1.73
N ALA A 608 20.87 28.22 -1.82
CA ALA A 608 19.56 28.69 -2.28
C ALA A 608 18.92 29.67 -1.28
N ILE A 609 19.02 29.40 0.01
CA ILE A 609 18.53 30.28 1.07
C ILE A 609 19.32 31.59 1.07
N GLU A 610 20.65 31.57 0.99
CA GLU A 610 21.50 32.75 0.96
C GLU A 610 21.18 33.64 -0.24
N LYS A 611 21.03 33.06 -1.44
CA LYS A 611 20.63 33.80 -2.65
C LYS A 611 19.25 34.45 -2.54
N MET A 612 18.29 33.72 -1.95
CA MET A 612 16.95 34.27 -1.71
C MET A 612 17.02 35.48 -0.77
N ILE A 613 17.84 35.41 0.28
CA ILE A 613 18.05 36.50 1.25
C ILE A 613 18.78 37.69 0.56
N GLU A 614 19.85 37.44 -0.21
CA GLU A 614 20.55 38.47 -0.98
C GLU A 614 19.60 39.22 -1.93
N LYS A 615 18.69 38.51 -2.59
CA LYS A 615 17.64 39.09 -3.45
C LYS A 615 16.51 39.74 -2.66
N ASN A 616 16.53 39.67 -1.32
CA ASN A 616 15.52 40.16 -0.41
C ASN A 616 14.09 39.71 -0.75
N ILE A 617 13.93 38.45 -1.15
CA ILE A 617 12.63 37.86 -1.50
C ILE A 617 11.88 37.48 -0.21
N ARG A 618 10.93 38.32 0.18
CA ARG A 618 10.16 38.21 1.43
C ARG A 618 8.67 38.06 1.15
N THR A 619 7.98 37.36 2.06
CA THR A 619 6.52 37.35 2.16
C THR A 619 6.16 37.82 3.55
N ASN A 620 5.31 38.86 3.67
CA ASN A 620 4.95 39.46 4.97
C ASN A 620 6.15 39.79 5.86
N ASN A 621 7.21 40.34 5.28
CA ASN A 621 8.50 40.71 5.91
C ASN A 621 9.34 39.52 6.43
N GLU A 622 8.99 38.28 6.12
CA GLU A 622 9.71 37.08 6.54
C GLU A 622 10.31 36.32 5.35
N PHE A 623 11.44 35.65 5.58
CA PHE A 623 12.06 34.73 4.63
C PHE A 623 11.52 33.29 4.86
N PHE A 624 10.67 32.84 3.96
CA PHE A 624 10.08 31.49 4.01
C PHE A 624 10.94 30.49 3.24
N LEU A 625 11.08 29.27 3.79
CA LEU A 625 11.85 28.21 3.15
C LEU A 625 11.28 27.79 1.78
N SER A 626 9.95 27.74 1.66
CA SER A 626 9.27 27.41 0.41
C SER A 626 9.73 28.23 -0.77
N THR A 627 9.94 29.55 -0.58
CA THR A 627 10.38 30.46 -1.65
C THR A 627 11.82 30.23 -2.06
N ALA A 628 12.69 29.68 -1.19
CA ALA A 628 14.08 29.35 -1.56
C ALA A 628 14.13 28.24 -2.63
N PHE A 629 13.15 27.36 -2.69
CA PHE A 629 13.08 26.32 -3.72
C PHE A 629 12.90 26.87 -5.14
N ASN A 630 12.42 28.09 -5.31
CA ASN A 630 12.40 28.71 -6.64
C ASN A 630 13.81 28.92 -7.22
N GLU A 631 14.87 29.03 -6.39
CA GLU A 631 16.25 29.08 -6.87
C GLU A 631 16.64 27.77 -7.57
N PHE A 632 16.10 26.64 -7.15
CA PHE A 632 16.30 25.34 -7.82
C PHE A 632 15.50 25.25 -9.12
N VAL A 633 14.25 25.72 -9.10
CA VAL A 633 13.40 25.79 -10.31
C VAL A 633 14.06 26.64 -11.37
N LEU A 634 14.63 27.79 -11.00
CA LEU A 634 15.38 28.68 -11.91
C LEU A 634 16.62 27.99 -12.50
N LYS A 635 17.27 27.11 -11.77
CA LYS A 635 18.40 26.30 -12.23
C LYS A 635 17.97 25.06 -13.04
N LYS A 636 16.66 24.84 -13.25
CA LYS A 636 16.08 23.66 -13.90
C LYS A 636 16.44 22.34 -13.21
N GLN A 637 16.61 22.36 -11.90
CA GLN A 637 16.77 21.15 -11.12
C GLN A 637 15.43 20.42 -11.02
N LYS A 638 15.49 19.08 -10.91
CA LYS A 638 14.32 18.20 -10.82
C LYS A 638 13.76 18.21 -9.40
N ILE A 639 12.81 19.10 -9.14
CA ILE A 639 12.10 19.19 -7.87
C ILE A 639 10.74 18.55 -8.02
N LEU A 640 10.45 17.49 -7.25
CA LEU A 640 9.21 16.73 -7.38
C LEU A 640 8.22 17.02 -6.25
N SER A 641 6.94 16.91 -6.57
CA SER A 641 5.84 16.93 -5.63
C SER A 641 5.51 15.49 -5.21
N TYR A 642 5.59 15.17 -3.90
CA TYR A 642 5.12 13.93 -3.31
C TYR A 642 3.78 14.18 -2.62
N HIS A 643 2.69 13.72 -3.21
CA HIS A 643 1.34 14.02 -2.75
C HIS A 643 0.90 13.06 -1.64
N VAL A 644 0.30 13.61 -0.58
CA VAL A 644 -0.32 12.87 0.54
C VAL A 644 -1.79 13.28 0.68
N GLU A 645 -2.59 12.41 1.24
CA GLU A 645 -4.05 12.62 1.31
C GLU A 645 -4.46 13.68 2.33
N GLU A 646 -3.83 13.67 3.52
CA GLU A 646 -4.24 14.54 4.63
C GLU A 646 -3.04 15.12 5.38
N VAL A 647 -3.16 16.36 5.78
CA VAL A 647 -2.23 17.05 6.70
C VAL A 647 -3.04 17.74 7.80
N LYS A 648 -2.66 17.50 9.05
CA LYS A 648 -3.26 18.12 10.22
C LYS A 648 -2.31 19.16 10.77
N SER A 649 -2.67 20.42 10.61
CA SER A 649 -1.93 21.56 11.18
C SER A 649 -2.25 21.71 12.67
N MET A 650 -1.21 21.97 13.46
CA MET A 650 -1.27 22.32 14.86
C MET A 650 -0.61 23.69 15.09
N GLY A 651 -0.67 24.55 14.08
CA GLY A 651 0.00 25.86 14.07
C GLY A 651 -0.64 26.89 14.96
N THR A 652 -1.93 26.71 15.29
CA THR A 652 -2.70 27.60 16.16
C THR A 652 -3.56 26.81 17.16
N PRO A 653 -4.00 27.43 18.28
CA PRO A 653 -4.93 26.78 19.22
C PRO A 653 -6.20 26.28 18.54
N GLU A 654 -6.77 27.04 17.63
CA GLU A 654 -7.98 26.70 16.88
C GLU A 654 -7.79 25.48 15.97
N GLU A 655 -6.66 25.37 15.27
CA GLU A 655 -6.29 24.21 14.47
C GLU A 655 -6.08 22.97 15.34
N LEU A 656 -5.49 23.14 16.52
CA LEU A 656 -5.33 22.04 17.47
C LEU A 656 -6.67 21.53 17.99
N ASP A 657 -7.61 22.41 18.34
CA ASP A 657 -8.92 22.02 18.86
C ASP A 657 -9.73 21.25 17.80
N ASN A 658 -9.65 21.66 16.54
CA ASN A 658 -10.22 20.92 15.42
C ASN A 658 -9.57 19.52 15.27
N SER A 659 -8.28 19.40 15.56
CA SER A 659 -7.53 18.16 15.49
C SER A 659 -7.77 17.22 16.69
N ARG A 660 -8.13 17.72 17.87
CA ARG A 660 -8.40 16.90 19.07
C ARG A 660 -9.60 15.98 18.93
N ASN A 661 -10.58 16.34 18.11
CA ASN A 661 -11.81 15.59 17.89
C ASN A 661 -11.67 14.47 16.84
N THR A 662 -10.54 14.34 16.19
CA THR A 662 -10.23 13.27 15.24
C THR A 662 -9.40 12.18 15.88
N ASN A 663 -9.70 10.91 15.56
CA ASN A 663 -8.93 9.76 16.03
C ASN A 663 -7.52 9.80 15.43
N TRP A 664 -6.49 9.94 16.29
CA TRP A 664 -5.07 9.98 15.94
C TRP A 664 -4.45 8.58 15.76
N ASN A 665 -5.17 7.52 16.11
CA ASN A 665 -4.75 6.14 15.98
C ASN A 665 -5.43 5.52 14.76
N LYS A 666 -4.84 5.75 13.60
CA LYS A 666 -4.96 4.87 12.45
C LYS A 666 -3.55 4.71 11.89
N GLU A 667 -2.82 3.75 12.43
CA GLU A 667 -1.85 2.94 11.73
C GLU A 667 -2.53 1.67 11.29
#